data_82eb7908c66133e4614ad0272305fdbd
#
_entry.id   82eb7908c66133e4614ad0272305fdbd
#
_cell.length_a   1.000
_cell.length_b   1.000
_cell.length_c   1.000
_cell.angle_alpha   90.00
_cell.angle_beta   90.00
_cell.angle_gamma   90.00
#
_symmetry.space_group_name_H-M   'P 1'
#
loop_
_entity.id
_entity.type
_entity.pdbx_description
1 polymer ?
#
loop_
_entity_poly.entity_id
_entity_poly.type
_entity_poly.pdbx_seq_one_letter_code
_entity_poly.pdbx_strand_id
1 'polypeptide(L)'
;MKHFVWLALLSSVTLFAQDPPSRVARLNLLQGPVSFQPGTLDEWAPASRNYPLTTGDRLYTEDRSRAELQIGSASVRLDGRTNFSILNLDDATMQVGITSGAISVRVRSMLGDDVYEVDTPNGAVSLMGRGEYRIDCDPDRNSTVVTVRSGEAELVANGQTFPVHQGETGYFDEGTQQLEAASPPDSFDRFTYARDRREDVAPPPYISRDMIGWEDLNDNGDWRNVPEYGNVWTPRVPVGWAPYRDGHWAWVAPWGWTWVDDEPWGFAPFHYGRWAYMSDSWGWIPGPVAVRPVYAPALVAFIGGGNFGLSLSFGGGGGGVGWFPLGPRDVYVPSYYASNNYVNRVNITNVRNMNAANINYVRNNITNVNMVRNITYANQQVPGAVTAISRNDFVSARPVRQSAISIPVQSIARAPIMTNATVAPQRSSVLAAQGPVNVARPPAAIYSRPVVARVAPPPPPVSFVTAQRVQAPIPGRAPDPVALRQLQQQTPPARQVFVRPAITPGAGIQARPGQFQPATNPRAVSGQGQPQIAPQRMPQQVPQGQQRPAVVPPPQSEQQRIQQMQQQRQMQQYPAQQPQVQQEQQRQLQMERQRQIQLEQQQRQNQQGPPPQVQQDQQQQRQLQMERQRQIQAEQQQRRMQQAPSRQQQQAAPPPRQQPERRPPPPRKKDEKKPPADK
;
A
#
# COMPACT_ATOMS: atom_id res chain seq x y z
N MET A 1 -22.06 -1.96 -57.27
CA MET A 1 -22.39 -2.01 -55.85
C MET A 1 -21.36 -2.91 -55.16
N LYS A 2 -20.35 -2.33 -54.49
CA LYS A 2 -19.30 -3.07 -53.75
C LYS A 2 -19.58 -2.89 -52.27
N HIS A 3 -19.99 -3.98 -51.60
CA HIS A 3 -20.20 -4.00 -50.16
C HIS A 3 -18.84 -4.09 -49.45
N PHE A 4 -18.45 -3.03 -48.73
CA PHE A 4 -17.35 -3.04 -47.77
C PHE A 4 -17.91 -3.59 -46.45
N VAL A 5 -17.48 -4.80 -46.07
CA VAL A 5 -17.72 -5.39 -44.75
C VAL A 5 -16.62 -4.87 -43.84
N TRP A 6 -16.97 -4.01 -42.90
CA TRP A 6 -16.11 -3.61 -41.77
C TRP A 6 -16.07 -4.74 -40.74
N LEU A 7 -14.96 -5.46 -40.69
CA LEU A 7 -14.68 -6.43 -39.66
C LEU A 7 -14.18 -5.64 -38.40
N ALA A 8 -15.08 -5.42 -37.47
CA ALA A 8 -14.70 -4.87 -36.12
C ALA A 8 -13.94 -5.97 -35.36
N LEU A 9 -12.62 -5.84 -35.29
CA LEU A 9 -11.79 -6.61 -34.36
C LEU A 9 -12.14 -6.18 -32.94
N LEU A 10 -12.99 -6.94 -32.26
CA LEU A 10 -13.16 -6.93 -30.84
C LEU A 10 -11.88 -7.52 -30.19
N SER A 11 -10.91 -6.69 -29.90
CA SER A 11 -9.84 -7.05 -28.98
C SER A 11 -10.44 -7.29 -27.60
N SER A 12 -10.65 -8.56 -27.28
CA SER A 12 -10.96 -9.01 -25.92
C SER A 12 -9.74 -8.70 -25.05
N VAL A 13 -9.77 -7.53 -24.38
CA VAL A 13 -8.87 -7.22 -23.28
C VAL A 13 -9.19 -8.24 -22.17
N THR A 14 -8.35 -9.24 -22.03
CA THR A 14 -8.39 -10.14 -20.88
C THR A 14 -8.11 -9.30 -19.62
N LEU A 15 -9.17 -8.96 -18.90
CA LEU A 15 -9.11 -8.27 -17.61
C LEU A 15 -8.53 -9.25 -16.57
N PHE A 16 -7.20 -9.32 -16.49
CA PHE A 16 -6.56 -9.92 -15.32
C PHE A 16 -6.87 -9.07 -14.09
N ALA A 17 -7.28 -9.70 -13.01
CA ALA A 17 -7.37 -9.04 -11.71
C ALA A 17 -5.97 -8.51 -11.37
N GLN A 18 -5.86 -7.19 -11.17
CA GLN A 18 -4.59 -6.57 -10.79
C GLN A 18 -4.29 -6.94 -9.34
N ASP A 19 -3.05 -7.37 -9.08
CA ASP A 19 -2.56 -7.60 -7.73
C ASP A 19 -2.62 -6.31 -6.90
N PRO A 20 -2.78 -6.41 -5.57
CA PRO A 20 -2.65 -5.26 -4.70
C PRO A 20 -1.26 -4.63 -4.81
N PRO A 21 -1.11 -3.31 -4.57
CA PRO A 21 0.20 -2.68 -4.53
C PRO A 21 1.14 -3.34 -3.51
N SER A 22 2.43 -3.36 -3.79
CA SER A 22 3.44 -3.87 -2.86
C SER A 22 3.84 -2.84 -1.81
N ARG A 23 3.40 -1.58 -1.93
CA ARG A 23 3.74 -0.48 -1.03
C ARG A 23 2.51 0.34 -0.65
N VAL A 24 2.65 1.07 0.45
CA VAL A 24 1.67 2.01 1.01
C VAL A 24 2.38 3.30 1.41
N ALA A 25 1.63 4.34 1.78
CA ALA A 25 2.18 5.51 2.46
C ALA A 25 1.94 5.35 3.97
N ARG A 26 3.01 5.14 4.75
CA ARG A 26 2.92 5.09 6.21
C ARG A 26 2.78 6.50 6.75
N LEU A 27 1.78 6.76 7.58
CA LEU A 27 1.69 7.99 8.36
C LEU A 27 2.63 7.89 9.58
N ASN A 28 3.82 8.44 9.47
CA ASN A 28 4.91 8.24 10.43
C ASN A 28 4.87 9.25 11.60
N LEU A 29 4.64 10.52 11.29
CA LEU A 29 4.65 11.60 12.29
C LEU A 29 3.37 12.42 12.20
N LEU A 30 2.85 12.74 13.39
CA LEU A 30 1.74 13.69 13.59
C LEU A 30 2.17 14.71 14.64
N GLN A 31 2.13 15.98 14.31
CA GLN A 31 2.33 17.11 15.22
C GLN A 31 1.11 18.02 15.11
N GLY A 32 0.41 18.21 16.23
CA GLY A 32 -0.88 18.91 16.22
C GLY A 32 -2.00 18.10 15.58
N PRO A 33 -3.20 18.71 15.43
CA PRO A 33 -4.35 18.05 14.83
C PRO A 33 -4.19 17.79 13.34
N VAL A 34 -4.35 16.53 12.94
CA VAL A 34 -4.38 16.08 11.55
C VAL A 34 -5.61 15.21 11.34
N SER A 35 -6.37 15.51 10.32
CA SER A 35 -7.56 14.77 9.94
C SER A 35 -7.29 13.87 8.74
N PHE A 36 -7.93 12.72 8.76
CA PHE A 36 -7.83 11.69 7.73
C PHE A 36 -9.21 11.41 7.13
N GLN A 37 -9.26 11.19 5.82
CA GLN A 37 -10.45 10.75 5.12
C GLN A 37 -10.10 9.54 4.24
N PRO A 38 -10.65 8.33 4.53
CA PRO A 38 -10.45 7.16 3.67
C PRO A 38 -11.01 7.39 2.26
N GLY A 39 -10.34 6.90 1.24
CA GLY A 39 -10.81 6.97 -0.15
C GLY A 39 -12.17 6.33 -0.40
N THR A 40 -12.60 5.43 0.47
CA THR A 40 -13.86 4.69 0.37
C THR A 40 -15.03 5.28 1.17
N LEU A 41 -14.80 6.34 2.00
CA LEU A 41 -15.83 7.01 2.80
C LEU A 41 -15.75 8.53 2.66
N ASP A 42 -16.92 9.18 2.78
CA ASP A 42 -17.05 10.66 2.75
C ASP A 42 -16.97 11.28 4.15
N GLU A 43 -16.16 10.71 5.02
CA GLU A 43 -16.08 11.09 6.39
C GLU A 43 -14.65 11.28 6.85
N TRP A 44 -14.48 12.26 7.72
CA TRP A 44 -13.20 12.59 8.32
C TRP A 44 -13.12 12.01 9.73
N ALA A 45 -11.94 11.49 10.07
CA ALA A 45 -11.57 10.99 11.39
C ALA A 45 -10.20 11.56 11.79
N PRO A 46 -9.82 11.51 13.09
CA PRO A 46 -8.44 11.79 13.47
C PRO A 46 -7.49 10.84 12.76
N ALA A 47 -6.39 11.37 12.27
CA ALA A 47 -5.33 10.55 11.70
C ALA A 47 -4.59 9.78 12.81
N SER A 48 -4.23 8.53 12.53
CA SER A 48 -3.47 7.65 13.44
C SER A 48 -2.07 7.39 12.91
N ARG A 49 -1.08 7.40 13.80
CA ARG A 49 0.28 6.97 13.43
C ARG A 49 0.27 5.52 12.95
N ASN A 50 1.21 5.18 12.10
CA ASN A 50 1.36 3.85 11.47
C ASN A 50 0.18 3.43 10.59
N TYR A 51 -0.83 4.30 10.37
CA TYR A 51 -1.89 3.98 9.43
C TYR A 51 -1.32 3.91 8.00
N PRO A 52 -1.60 2.84 7.25
CA PRO A 52 -1.19 2.70 5.86
C PRO A 52 -2.19 3.39 4.94
N LEU A 53 -1.79 4.53 4.39
CA LEU A 53 -2.58 5.29 3.42
C LEU A 53 -2.43 4.72 2.01
N THR A 54 -3.50 4.81 1.22
CA THR A 54 -3.63 4.24 -0.11
C THR A 54 -4.23 5.21 -1.11
N THR A 55 -4.33 4.81 -2.37
CA THR A 55 -5.01 5.59 -3.42
C THR A 55 -6.42 6.00 -2.99
N GLY A 56 -6.71 7.28 -3.12
CA GLY A 56 -7.99 7.91 -2.75
C GLY A 56 -8.02 8.51 -1.34
N ASP A 57 -7.09 8.16 -0.47
CA ASP A 57 -7.02 8.68 0.90
C ASP A 57 -6.59 10.15 0.91
N ARG A 58 -7.04 10.89 1.92
CA ARG A 58 -6.78 12.32 2.08
C ARG A 58 -6.37 12.66 3.51
N LEU A 59 -5.54 13.69 3.63
CA LEU A 59 -5.14 14.29 4.90
C LEU A 59 -5.40 15.79 4.88
N TYR A 60 -5.73 16.33 6.03
CA TYR A 60 -5.78 17.76 6.27
C TYR A 60 -5.05 18.10 7.56
N THR A 61 -4.03 18.95 7.46
CA THR A 61 -3.31 19.50 8.62
C THR A 61 -3.93 20.84 9.03
N GLU A 62 -4.25 21.00 10.31
CA GLU A 62 -4.71 22.29 10.84
C GLU A 62 -3.57 23.33 10.90
N ASP A 63 -3.90 24.53 11.34
CA ASP A 63 -2.88 25.57 11.56
C ASP A 63 -1.79 25.08 12.51
N ARG A 64 -0.52 25.33 12.19
CA ARG A 64 0.68 24.90 12.95
C ARG A 64 0.78 23.39 13.18
N SER A 65 0.01 22.59 12.46
CA SER A 65 0.11 21.13 12.49
C SER A 65 1.05 20.64 11.38
N ARG A 66 1.61 19.45 11.56
CA ARG A 66 2.49 18.81 10.57
C ARG A 66 2.24 17.31 10.51
N ALA A 67 2.46 16.75 9.34
CA ALA A 67 2.44 15.31 9.15
C ALA A 67 3.65 14.87 8.31
N GLU A 68 4.07 13.60 8.49
CA GLU A 68 5.09 12.98 7.65
C GLU A 68 4.61 11.62 7.18
N LEU A 69 4.75 11.37 5.89
CA LEU A 69 4.50 10.08 5.26
C LEU A 69 5.81 9.49 4.74
N GLN A 70 5.95 8.16 4.93
CA GLN A 70 7.03 7.37 4.33
C GLN A 70 6.45 6.49 3.21
N ILE A 71 7.05 6.52 2.02
CA ILE A 71 6.59 5.81 0.82
C ILE A 71 7.80 5.14 0.15
N GLY A 72 8.23 4.00 0.65
CA GLY A 72 9.45 3.36 0.18
C GLY A 72 10.67 4.27 0.36
N SER A 73 11.32 4.62 -0.75
CA SER A 73 12.48 5.52 -0.76
C SER A 73 12.13 7.00 -0.76
N ALA A 74 10.85 7.37 -0.69
CA ALA A 74 10.40 8.76 -0.63
C ALA A 74 9.78 9.09 0.73
N SER A 75 9.88 10.38 1.12
CA SER A 75 9.19 10.95 2.26
C SER A 75 8.44 12.20 1.83
N VAL A 76 7.18 12.32 2.28
CA VAL A 76 6.34 13.50 2.01
C VAL A 76 5.98 14.13 3.35
N ARG A 77 6.30 15.39 3.52
CA ARG A 77 6.01 16.17 4.74
C ARG A 77 5.03 17.27 4.43
N LEU A 78 4.05 17.43 5.30
CA LEU A 78 2.99 18.42 5.18
C LEU A 78 3.19 19.49 6.24
N ASP A 79 3.12 20.76 5.86
CA ASP A 79 3.04 21.90 6.82
C ASP A 79 1.58 22.18 7.18
N GLY A 80 1.34 23.22 7.98
CA GLY A 80 -0.01 23.61 8.41
C GLY A 80 -0.93 24.02 7.25
N ARG A 81 -2.24 23.82 7.43
CA ARG A 81 -3.32 24.12 6.46
C ARG A 81 -3.18 23.42 5.12
N THR A 82 -2.51 22.29 5.09
CA THR A 82 -2.31 21.52 3.86
C THR A 82 -3.48 20.57 3.63
N ASN A 83 -4.14 20.70 2.48
CA ASN A 83 -5.09 19.72 1.95
C ASN A 83 -4.38 18.83 0.94
N PHE A 84 -4.18 17.58 1.33
CA PHE A 84 -3.38 16.58 0.63
C PHE A 84 -4.25 15.37 0.23
N SER A 85 -4.01 14.82 -0.95
CA SER A 85 -4.68 13.61 -1.45
C SER A 85 -3.70 12.67 -2.14
N ILE A 86 -3.86 11.37 -1.96
CA ILE A 86 -3.16 10.34 -2.73
C ILE A 86 -4.02 10.00 -3.95
N LEU A 87 -3.58 10.43 -5.12
CA LEU A 87 -4.30 10.23 -6.38
C LEU A 87 -4.02 8.86 -6.99
N ASN A 88 -2.76 8.44 -6.95
CA ASN A 88 -2.32 7.10 -7.33
C ASN A 88 -1.10 6.69 -6.52
N LEU A 89 -1.16 5.51 -5.92
CA LEU A 89 -0.05 4.88 -5.24
C LEU A 89 -0.01 3.40 -5.59
N ASP A 90 0.94 3.03 -6.44
CA ASP A 90 1.19 1.64 -6.84
C ASP A 90 2.69 1.32 -6.74
N ASP A 91 3.14 0.22 -7.34
CA ASP A 91 4.53 -0.25 -7.22
C ASP A 91 5.55 0.71 -7.87
N ALA A 92 5.15 1.50 -8.87
CA ALA A 92 6.02 2.42 -9.60
C ALA A 92 5.59 3.89 -9.45
N THR A 93 4.30 4.17 -9.22
CA THR A 93 3.74 5.51 -9.23
C THR A 93 3.52 6.05 -7.82
N MET A 94 3.93 7.28 -7.57
CA MET A 94 3.48 8.13 -6.47
C MET A 94 2.92 9.42 -7.07
N GLN A 95 1.61 9.51 -7.17
CA GLN A 95 0.91 10.71 -7.63
C GLN A 95 0.06 11.24 -6.49
N VAL A 96 0.33 12.47 -6.08
CA VAL A 96 -0.34 13.15 -4.98
C VAL A 96 -0.87 14.50 -5.41
N GLY A 97 -1.95 14.95 -4.79
CA GLY A 97 -2.54 16.26 -5.07
C GLY A 97 -2.51 17.16 -3.85
N ILE A 98 -2.22 18.45 -4.04
CA ILE A 98 -2.38 19.49 -3.03
C ILE A 98 -3.15 20.67 -3.60
N THR A 99 -4.08 21.22 -2.81
CA THR A 99 -4.91 22.36 -3.21
C THR A 99 -4.76 23.56 -2.29
N SER A 100 -4.07 23.39 -1.17
CA SER A 100 -3.68 24.44 -0.23
C SER A 100 -2.52 23.98 0.65
N GLY A 101 -1.78 24.91 1.21
CA GLY A 101 -0.67 24.65 2.13
C GLY A 101 0.62 24.30 1.42
N ALA A 102 1.49 23.55 2.08
CA ALA A 102 2.82 23.22 1.57
C ALA A 102 3.20 21.76 1.86
N ILE A 103 3.90 21.15 0.89
CA ILE A 103 4.57 19.87 1.09
C ILE A 103 6.05 19.95 0.74
N SER A 104 6.83 19.13 1.42
CA SER A 104 8.20 18.84 1.04
C SER A 104 8.32 17.35 0.70
N VAL A 105 8.82 17.07 -0.50
CA VAL A 105 9.05 15.71 -0.98
C VAL A 105 10.56 15.48 -1.06
N ARG A 106 11.03 14.45 -0.36
CA ARG A 106 12.38 13.95 -0.49
C ARG A 106 12.37 12.61 -1.21
N VAL A 107 13.11 12.50 -2.29
CA VAL A 107 13.33 11.28 -3.05
C VAL A 107 14.77 10.82 -2.82
N ARG A 108 14.97 9.71 -2.10
CA ARG A 108 16.31 9.17 -1.80
C ARG A 108 16.85 8.28 -2.90
N SER A 109 15.98 7.54 -3.58
CA SER A 109 16.29 6.76 -4.78
C SER A 109 15.06 6.67 -5.66
N MET A 110 15.31 6.52 -6.96
CA MET A 110 14.29 6.38 -7.99
C MET A 110 14.75 5.28 -8.95
N LEU A 111 13.91 4.31 -9.22
CA LEU A 111 14.16 3.29 -10.22
C LEU A 111 13.70 3.81 -11.59
N GLY A 112 14.19 3.23 -12.68
CA GLY A 112 13.98 3.81 -14.01
C GLY A 112 12.54 3.88 -14.51
N ASP A 113 11.62 3.13 -13.88
CA ASP A 113 10.18 3.10 -14.17
C ASP A 113 9.34 3.88 -13.15
N ASP A 114 9.98 4.49 -12.14
CA ASP A 114 9.25 5.26 -11.11
C ASP A 114 8.74 6.59 -11.67
N VAL A 115 7.51 6.92 -11.31
CA VAL A 115 6.84 8.19 -11.61
C VAL A 115 6.47 8.87 -10.30
N TYR A 116 7.03 10.03 -10.05
CA TYR A 116 6.68 10.86 -8.90
C TYR A 116 6.11 12.19 -9.39
N GLU A 117 4.83 12.43 -9.09
CA GLU A 117 4.08 13.58 -9.57
C GLU A 117 3.31 14.24 -8.40
N VAL A 118 3.35 15.56 -8.36
CA VAL A 118 2.56 16.39 -7.44
C VAL A 118 1.63 17.27 -8.25
N ASP A 119 0.34 17.00 -8.17
CA ASP A 119 -0.70 17.72 -8.89
C ASP A 119 -1.19 18.92 -8.09
N THR A 120 -1.21 20.07 -8.72
CA THR A 120 -1.64 21.33 -8.13
C THR A 120 -2.71 21.99 -9.00
N PRO A 121 -3.45 22.99 -8.50
CA PRO A 121 -4.42 23.69 -9.34
C PRO A 121 -3.83 24.40 -10.56
N ASN A 122 -2.54 24.77 -10.51
CA ASN A 122 -1.88 25.52 -11.56
C ASN A 122 -1.05 24.66 -12.51
N GLY A 123 -0.74 23.41 -12.15
CA GLY A 123 0.02 22.51 -13.00
C GLY A 123 0.41 21.21 -12.29
N ALA A 124 0.89 20.24 -13.07
CA ALA A 124 1.45 18.98 -12.61
C ALA A 124 2.96 19.13 -12.47
N VAL A 125 3.50 18.82 -11.30
CA VAL A 125 4.93 18.86 -10.99
C VAL A 125 5.50 17.45 -11.03
N SER A 126 6.30 17.14 -12.06
CA SER A 126 7.02 15.87 -12.17
C SER A 126 8.39 16.01 -11.50
N LEU A 127 8.71 15.10 -10.56
CA LEU A 127 10.01 15.03 -9.89
C LEU A 127 10.91 14.11 -10.71
N MET A 128 11.98 14.69 -11.30
CA MET A 128 12.75 14.02 -12.34
C MET A 128 13.84 13.07 -11.80
N GLY A 129 13.98 12.97 -10.47
CA GLY A 129 14.98 12.11 -9.89
C GLY A 129 15.11 12.21 -8.37
N ARG A 130 16.25 11.71 -7.88
CA ARG A 130 16.65 11.93 -6.49
C ARG A 130 16.77 13.41 -6.20
N GLY A 131 16.15 13.87 -5.10
CA GLY A 131 16.17 15.29 -4.79
C GLY A 131 15.34 15.68 -3.57
N GLU A 132 15.28 16.98 -3.36
CA GLU A 132 14.51 17.67 -2.32
C GLU A 132 13.69 18.76 -2.98
N TYR A 133 12.38 18.60 -2.89
CA TYR A 133 11.38 19.38 -3.60
C TYR A 133 10.37 19.96 -2.62
N ARG A 134 10.08 21.25 -2.70
CA ARG A 134 9.02 21.88 -1.93
C ARG A 134 7.99 22.44 -2.88
N ILE A 135 6.71 22.15 -2.63
CA ILE A 135 5.58 22.63 -3.40
C ILE A 135 4.60 23.30 -2.44
N ASP A 136 4.34 24.59 -2.69
CA ASP A 136 3.41 25.42 -1.93
C ASP A 136 2.22 25.78 -2.82
N CYS A 137 0.98 25.66 -2.29
CA CYS A 137 -0.25 26.07 -2.95
C CYS A 137 -0.94 27.15 -2.13
N ASP A 138 -1.07 28.35 -2.69
CA ASP A 138 -1.83 29.45 -2.11
C ASP A 138 -3.20 29.53 -2.80
N PRO A 139 -4.30 29.17 -2.11
CA PRO A 139 -5.64 29.25 -2.70
C PRO A 139 -6.12 30.69 -2.88
N ASP A 140 -5.65 31.66 -2.07
CA ASP A 140 -6.10 33.04 -2.11
C ASP A 140 -5.46 33.79 -3.30
N ARG A 141 -4.22 33.47 -3.63
CA ARG A 141 -3.51 34.01 -4.80
C ARG A 141 -3.68 33.17 -6.06
N ASN A 142 -4.33 32.02 -5.94
CA ASN A 142 -4.42 31.02 -7.01
C ASN A 142 -3.05 30.71 -7.62
N SER A 143 -2.03 30.47 -6.77
CA SER A 143 -0.66 30.25 -7.21
C SER A 143 -0.08 28.93 -6.67
N THR A 144 0.86 28.38 -7.43
CA THR A 144 1.73 27.28 -7.04
C THR A 144 3.17 27.74 -7.07
N VAL A 145 3.92 27.40 -6.02
CA VAL A 145 5.35 27.70 -5.93
C VAL A 145 6.11 26.39 -5.82
N VAL A 146 7.08 26.18 -6.70
CA VAL A 146 7.94 24.97 -6.73
C VAL A 146 9.36 25.38 -6.42
N THR A 147 9.92 24.92 -5.29
CA THR A 147 11.32 25.15 -4.90
C THR A 147 12.09 23.84 -4.99
N VAL A 148 13.14 23.80 -5.78
CA VAL A 148 14.04 22.66 -5.93
C VAL A 148 15.33 22.91 -5.14
N ARG A 149 15.47 22.28 -3.98
CA ARG A 149 16.67 22.35 -3.15
C ARG A 149 17.79 21.47 -3.68
N SER A 150 17.44 20.29 -4.20
CA SER A 150 18.33 19.41 -4.96
C SER A 150 17.52 18.60 -5.98
N GLY A 151 18.17 18.16 -7.06
CA GLY A 151 17.52 17.48 -8.17
C GLY A 151 16.97 18.41 -9.23
N GLU A 152 15.92 17.99 -9.93
CA GLU A 152 15.27 18.73 -11.01
C GLU A 152 13.77 18.39 -11.02
N ALA A 153 12.92 19.38 -11.26
CA ALA A 153 11.49 19.20 -11.42
C ALA A 153 11.01 19.85 -12.73
N GLU A 154 9.94 19.30 -13.29
CA GLU A 154 9.22 19.91 -14.41
C GLU A 154 7.80 20.24 -13.99
N LEU A 155 7.35 21.47 -14.14
CA LEU A 155 5.94 21.83 -14.03
C LEU A 155 5.31 21.85 -15.43
N VAL A 156 4.24 21.09 -15.61
CA VAL A 156 3.45 21.06 -16.85
C VAL A 156 2.14 21.80 -16.63
N ALA A 157 1.96 22.90 -17.33
CA ALA A 157 0.76 23.72 -17.24
C ALA A 157 0.38 24.32 -18.60
N ASN A 158 -0.91 24.36 -18.92
CA ASN A 158 -1.44 24.95 -20.15
C ASN A 158 -0.75 24.45 -21.44
N GLY A 159 -0.32 23.18 -21.45
CA GLY A 159 0.40 22.58 -22.57
C GLY A 159 1.87 22.99 -22.72
N GLN A 160 2.44 23.66 -21.74
CA GLN A 160 3.83 24.04 -21.70
C GLN A 160 4.54 23.34 -20.54
N THR A 161 5.83 23.06 -20.69
CA THR A 161 6.70 22.46 -19.68
C THR A 161 7.72 23.49 -19.22
N PHE A 162 7.83 23.67 -17.91
CA PHE A 162 8.72 24.60 -17.26
C PHE A 162 9.68 23.83 -16.34
N PRO A 163 10.95 23.70 -16.71
CA PRO A 163 11.93 23.10 -15.81
C PRO A 163 12.26 24.06 -14.66
N VAL A 164 12.45 23.48 -13.47
CA VAL A 164 12.95 24.16 -12.27
C VAL A 164 14.16 23.38 -11.80
N HIS A 165 15.31 24.01 -11.83
CA HIS A 165 16.59 23.37 -11.52
C HIS A 165 16.98 23.53 -10.05
N GLN A 166 18.00 22.81 -9.64
CA GLN A 166 18.54 22.91 -8.29
C GLN A 166 18.89 24.36 -7.93
N GLY A 167 18.42 24.81 -6.77
CA GLY A 167 18.65 26.17 -6.26
C GLY A 167 17.69 27.22 -6.84
N GLU A 168 16.66 26.81 -7.58
CA GLU A 168 15.65 27.70 -8.14
C GLU A 168 14.29 27.53 -7.45
N THR A 169 13.50 28.59 -7.52
CA THR A 169 12.09 28.64 -7.18
C THR A 169 11.29 29.13 -8.37
N GLY A 170 10.31 28.32 -8.81
CA GLY A 170 9.35 28.71 -9.83
C GLY A 170 8.02 29.14 -9.21
N TYR A 171 7.51 30.30 -9.65
CA TYR A 171 6.20 30.84 -9.29
C TYR A 171 5.26 30.68 -10.48
N PHE A 172 4.10 30.08 -10.25
CA PHE A 172 3.13 29.76 -11.30
C PHE A 172 1.73 30.19 -10.86
N ASP A 173 1.11 31.09 -11.61
CA ASP A 173 -0.29 31.51 -11.48
C ASP A 173 -1.02 31.46 -12.84
N GLU A 174 -2.21 32.07 -12.95
CA GLU A 174 -3.02 31.99 -14.18
C GLU A 174 -2.40 32.64 -15.42
N GLY A 175 -1.37 33.45 -15.29
CA GLY A 175 -0.78 34.18 -16.42
C GLY A 175 0.72 34.44 -16.34
N THR A 176 1.32 34.17 -15.20
CA THR A 176 2.71 34.52 -14.93
C THR A 176 3.51 33.28 -14.55
N GLN A 177 4.71 33.18 -15.14
CA GLN A 177 5.68 32.18 -14.77
C GLN A 177 6.99 32.90 -14.54
N GLN A 178 7.53 32.78 -13.35
CA GLN A 178 8.75 33.44 -12.94
C GLN A 178 9.69 32.48 -12.25
N LEU A 179 10.98 32.51 -12.62
CA LEU A 179 12.03 31.75 -11.95
C LEU A 179 12.93 32.72 -11.17
N GLU A 180 13.23 32.36 -9.94
CA GLU A 180 14.12 33.11 -9.06
C GLU A 180 15.07 32.14 -8.34
N ALA A 181 16.15 32.67 -7.77
CA ALA A 181 16.99 31.91 -6.86
C ALA A 181 16.18 31.50 -5.62
N ALA A 182 16.35 30.26 -5.17
CA ALA A 182 15.64 29.75 -4.01
C ALA A 182 15.97 30.55 -2.75
N SER A 183 14.92 30.99 -2.06
CA SER A 183 15.05 31.72 -0.80
C SER A 183 15.72 30.87 0.29
N PRO A 184 16.37 31.51 1.30
CA PRO A 184 16.90 30.81 2.45
C PRO A 184 15.84 29.93 3.15
N PRO A 185 16.25 28.81 3.79
CA PRO A 185 15.35 27.89 4.45
C PRO A 185 14.53 28.55 5.57
N ASP A 186 13.23 28.35 5.55
CA ASP A 186 12.29 28.79 6.57
C ASP A 186 12.12 27.77 7.74
N SER A 187 11.06 27.91 8.53
CA SER A 187 10.78 27.00 9.66
C SER A 187 10.35 25.61 9.19
N PHE A 188 9.67 25.52 8.05
CA PHE A 188 9.26 24.24 7.48
C PHE A 188 10.45 23.51 6.86
N ASP A 189 11.30 24.20 6.10
CA ASP A 189 12.55 23.63 5.58
C ASP A 189 13.46 23.12 6.70
N ARG A 190 13.63 23.89 7.79
CA ARG A 190 14.42 23.43 8.95
C ARG A 190 13.83 22.17 9.61
N PHE A 191 12.52 22.07 9.67
CA PHE A 191 11.86 20.85 10.15
C PHE A 191 12.14 19.67 9.23
N THR A 192 12.01 19.84 7.90
CA THR A 192 12.29 18.78 6.93
C THR A 192 13.73 18.31 7.00
N TYR A 193 14.70 19.21 7.07
CA TYR A 193 16.12 18.86 7.22
C TYR A 193 16.44 18.11 8.52
N ALA A 194 15.74 18.42 9.61
CA ALA A 194 15.90 17.68 10.86
C ALA A 194 15.40 16.23 10.71
N ARG A 195 14.36 16.02 9.95
CA ARG A 195 13.80 14.69 9.64
C ARG A 195 14.71 13.92 8.68
N ASP A 196 15.22 14.61 7.64
CA ASP A 196 16.12 14.03 6.64
C ASP A 196 17.37 13.43 7.28
N ARG A 197 17.97 14.12 8.25
CA ARG A 197 19.15 13.60 8.97
C ARG A 197 18.90 12.27 9.67
N ARG A 198 17.66 11.95 10.08
CA ARG A 198 17.32 10.63 10.63
C ARG A 198 17.25 9.56 9.54
N GLU A 199 16.74 9.92 8.37
CA GLU A 199 16.56 9.03 7.23
C GLU A 199 17.86 8.83 6.42
N ASP A 200 18.85 9.72 6.55
CA ASP A 200 20.14 9.62 5.88
C ASP A 200 21.08 8.58 6.48
N VAL A 201 20.73 8.04 7.64
CA VAL A 201 21.45 6.91 8.23
C VAL A 201 21.32 5.70 7.31
N ALA A 202 22.44 5.08 6.97
CA ALA A 202 22.42 3.88 6.14
C ALA A 202 21.71 2.72 6.89
N PRO A 203 20.80 1.99 6.23
CA PRO A 203 20.20 0.81 6.85
C PRO A 203 21.28 -0.24 7.12
N PRO A 204 21.11 -1.06 8.15
CA PRO A 204 21.93 -2.25 8.33
C PRO A 204 21.95 -3.11 7.05
N PRO A 205 23.05 -3.82 6.74
CA PRO A 205 23.19 -4.52 5.45
C PRO A 205 22.21 -5.68 5.24
N TYR A 206 21.48 -6.03 6.26
CA TYR A 206 20.42 -7.07 6.26
C TYR A 206 19.00 -6.50 6.22
N ILE A 207 18.84 -5.16 6.05
CA ILE A 207 17.56 -4.48 5.90
C ILE A 207 17.43 -3.92 4.48
N SER A 208 16.28 -4.10 3.86
CA SER A 208 15.96 -3.47 2.57
C SER A 208 15.80 -1.96 2.74
N ARG A 209 16.42 -1.15 1.89
CA ARG A 209 16.32 0.33 1.94
C ARG A 209 14.90 0.85 1.80
N ASP A 210 14.10 0.17 0.99
CA ASP A 210 12.71 0.55 0.73
C ASP A 210 11.70 -0.05 1.72
N MET A 211 12.19 -0.74 2.76
CA MET A 211 11.34 -1.22 3.86
C MET A 211 10.90 -0.02 4.69
N ILE A 212 9.61 0.25 4.70
CA ILE A 212 9.05 1.39 5.42
C ILE A 212 9.14 1.16 6.93
N GLY A 213 9.65 2.16 7.68
CA GLY A 213 9.68 2.15 9.14
C GLY A 213 10.87 1.43 9.76
N TRP A 214 11.87 1.04 8.98
CA TRP A 214 13.09 0.43 9.53
C TRP A 214 13.92 1.42 10.35
N GLU A 215 13.83 2.71 10.05
CA GLU A 215 14.57 3.80 10.69
C GLU A 215 14.27 3.90 12.19
N ASP A 216 13.06 3.50 12.60
CA ASP A 216 12.63 3.58 14.00
C ASP A 216 13.14 2.42 14.84
N LEU A 217 13.67 1.35 14.25
CA LEU A 217 14.07 0.13 14.97
C LEU A 217 15.27 0.35 15.88
N ASN A 218 16.27 1.12 15.42
CA ASN A 218 17.51 1.34 16.18
C ASN A 218 17.28 2.09 17.51
N ASP A 219 16.31 3.01 17.52
CA ASP A 219 15.96 3.78 18.71
C ASP A 219 15.16 2.96 19.73
N ASN A 220 14.51 1.86 19.30
CA ASN A 220 13.50 1.15 20.09
C ASN A 220 13.81 -0.33 20.35
N GLY A 221 14.97 -0.82 19.98
CA GLY A 221 15.34 -2.22 20.17
C GLY A 221 16.81 -2.48 19.89
N ASP A 222 17.21 -3.73 20.05
CA ASP A 222 18.58 -4.16 19.92
C ASP A 222 18.71 -5.29 18.89
N TRP A 223 19.71 -5.19 18.02
CA TRP A 223 20.04 -6.21 17.05
C TRP A 223 21.01 -7.23 17.63
N ARG A 224 20.73 -8.51 17.39
CA ARG A 224 21.63 -9.62 17.73
C ARG A 224 21.66 -10.67 16.62
N ASN A 225 22.80 -11.34 16.47
CA ASN A 225 22.89 -12.49 15.58
C ASN A 225 22.51 -13.76 16.33
N VAL A 226 21.54 -14.51 15.81
CA VAL A 226 21.08 -15.79 16.34
C VAL A 226 21.41 -16.87 15.31
N PRO A 227 22.15 -17.93 15.66
CA PRO A 227 22.63 -18.93 14.69
C PRO A 227 21.55 -19.50 13.78
N GLU A 228 20.34 -19.73 14.29
CA GLU A 228 19.22 -20.32 13.53
C GLU A 228 18.55 -19.32 12.59
N TYR A 229 18.49 -18.03 12.99
CA TYR A 229 17.68 -17.01 12.30
C TYR A 229 18.51 -15.90 11.66
N GLY A 230 19.79 -15.79 11.98
CA GLY A 230 20.65 -14.68 11.56
C GLY A 230 20.38 -13.43 12.40
N ASN A 231 20.28 -12.27 11.75
CA ASN A 231 20.04 -11.01 12.46
C ASN A 231 18.60 -10.91 12.92
N VAL A 232 18.42 -10.72 14.22
CA VAL A 232 17.14 -10.61 14.91
C VAL A 232 17.09 -9.30 15.68
N TRP A 233 16.01 -8.57 15.55
CA TRP A 233 15.73 -7.37 16.31
C TRP A 233 14.84 -7.70 17.51
N THR A 234 15.20 -7.25 18.68
CA THR A 234 14.44 -7.45 19.92
C THR A 234 13.96 -6.08 20.43
N PRO A 235 12.64 -5.84 20.51
CA PRO A 235 12.11 -4.57 21.02
C PRO A 235 12.40 -4.39 22.52
N ARG A 236 12.55 -3.13 22.97
CA ARG A 236 12.61 -2.77 24.38
C ARG A 236 11.20 -2.60 24.90
N VAL A 237 10.58 -3.69 25.34
CA VAL A 237 9.19 -3.77 25.76
C VAL A 237 9.07 -4.39 27.16
N PRO A 238 7.97 -4.16 27.91
CA PRO A 238 7.75 -4.79 29.20
C PRO A 238 7.68 -6.32 29.11
N VAL A 239 8.02 -6.97 30.24
CA VAL A 239 7.86 -8.43 30.36
C VAL A 239 6.40 -8.84 30.10
N GLY A 240 6.21 -9.91 29.33
CA GLY A 240 4.88 -10.41 28.96
C GLY A 240 4.25 -9.70 27.75
N TRP A 241 4.97 -8.77 27.13
CA TRP A 241 4.56 -8.21 25.86
C TRP A 241 4.55 -9.27 24.75
N ALA A 242 3.64 -9.12 23.81
CA ALA A 242 3.59 -9.95 22.60
C ALA A 242 3.23 -9.11 21.36
N PRO A 243 3.69 -9.49 20.17
CA PRO A 243 3.35 -8.79 18.92
C PRO A 243 1.85 -8.77 18.65
N TYR A 244 1.36 -7.72 17.95
CA TYR A 244 -0.04 -7.50 17.59
C TYR A 244 -0.99 -7.41 18.80
N ARG A 245 -0.53 -6.71 19.83
CA ARG A 245 -1.29 -6.49 21.07
C ARG A 245 -1.48 -5.01 21.40
N ASP A 246 -0.53 -4.16 21.03
CA ASP A 246 -0.56 -2.73 21.31
C ASP A 246 -0.91 -1.95 20.04
N GLY A 247 -2.20 -1.90 19.73
CA GLY A 247 -2.75 -1.30 18.51
C GLY A 247 -4.20 -1.70 18.32
N HIS A 248 -4.66 -1.59 17.07
CA HIS A 248 -6.05 -1.91 16.71
C HIS A 248 -6.14 -2.45 15.27
N TRP A 249 -7.29 -3.04 14.95
CA TRP A 249 -7.60 -3.51 13.61
C TRP A 249 -8.38 -2.46 12.83
N ALA A 250 -7.92 -2.14 11.63
CA ALA A 250 -8.60 -1.26 10.67
C ALA A 250 -8.96 -2.01 9.39
N TRP A 251 -9.94 -1.52 8.63
CA TRP A 251 -10.25 -2.04 7.30
C TRP A 251 -9.70 -1.13 6.22
N VAL A 252 -8.64 -1.56 5.56
CA VAL A 252 -7.90 -0.78 4.54
C VAL A 252 -8.02 -1.46 3.18
N ALA A 253 -8.62 -0.79 2.20
CA ALA A 253 -8.68 -1.30 0.83
C ALA A 253 -7.28 -1.23 0.17
N PRO A 254 -6.90 -2.19 -0.68
CA PRO A 254 -7.68 -3.36 -1.12
C PRO A 254 -7.51 -4.61 -0.24
N TRP A 255 -6.69 -4.58 0.83
CA TRP A 255 -6.30 -5.76 1.61
C TRP A 255 -7.36 -6.23 2.61
N GLY A 256 -8.19 -5.33 3.13
CA GLY A 256 -9.14 -5.65 4.19
C GLY A 256 -8.54 -5.44 5.58
N TRP A 257 -8.69 -6.42 6.48
CA TRP A 257 -8.23 -6.30 7.86
C TRP A 257 -6.73 -6.09 7.94
N THR A 258 -6.36 -4.96 8.52
CA THR A 258 -5.01 -4.43 8.60
C THR A 258 -4.70 -4.06 10.04
N TRP A 259 -3.51 -4.42 10.51
CA TRP A 259 -3.03 -4.03 11.83
C TRP A 259 -2.47 -2.61 11.80
N VAL A 260 -2.85 -1.79 12.78
CA VAL A 260 -2.29 -0.46 13.03
C VAL A 260 -1.74 -0.46 14.44
N ASP A 261 -0.42 -0.43 14.57
CA ASP A 261 0.27 -0.49 15.84
C ASP A 261 0.42 0.91 16.47
N ASP A 262 0.31 1.01 17.79
CA ASP A 262 0.39 2.29 18.51
C ASP A 262 1.84 2.72 18.79
N GLU A 263 2.79 1.76 18.77
CA GLU A 263 4.19 2.04 19.03
C GLU A 263 4.86 2.81 17.90
N PRO A 264 5.80 3.75 18.17
CA PRO A 264 6.46 4.53 17.12
C PRO A 264 7.23 3.67 16.13
N TRP A 265 7.76 2.51 16.53
CA TRP A 265 8.45 1.54 15.70
C TRP A 265 7.51 0.49 15.09
N GLY A 266 6.22 0.60 15.35
CA GLY A 266 5.20 -0.42 15.07
C GLY A 266 4.78 -0.52 13.61
N PHE A 267 5.68 -0.33 12.63
CA PHE A 267 5.34 -0.54 11.22
C PHE A 267 6.14 -1.68 10.59
N ALA A 268 7.46 -1.56 10.51
CA ALA A 268 8.28 -2.58 9.86
C ALA A 268 8.07 -3.99 10.43
N PRO A 269 8.08 -4.22 11.76
CA PRO A 269 7.96 -5.56 12.31
C PRO A 269 6.57 -6.20 12.17
N PHE A 270 5.55 -5.42 11.85
CA PHE A 270 4.18 -5.91 11.73
C PHE A 270 3.74 -6.11 10.27
N HIS A 271 4.43 -5.47 9.32
CA HIS A 271 4.10 -5.53 7.90
C HIS A 271 5.15 -6.25 7.06
N TYR A 272 6.33 -6.54 7.65
CA TYR A 272 7.42 -7.26 7.02
C TYR A 272 8.03 -8.29 7.98
N GLY A 273 8.74 -9.28 7.44
CA GLY A 273 9.44 -10.28 8.24
C GLY A 273 8.54 -11.23 9.01
N ARG A 274 9.08 -11.77 10.12
CA ARG A 274 8.38 -12.74 10.99
C ARG A 274 8.81 -12.57 12.45
N TRP A 275 7.97 -13.05 13.37
CA TRP A 275 8.26 -13.06 14.78
C TRP A 275 8.61 -14.45 15.30
N ALA A 276 9.63 -14.56 16.14
CA ALA A 276 9.96 -15.78 16.87
C ALA A 276 10.08 -15.51 18.37
N TYR A 277 9.62 -16.49 19.16
CA TYR A 277 9.80 -16.46 20.62
C TYR A 277 11.05 -17.25 20.97
N MET A 278 12.02 -16.62 21.62
CA MET A 278 13.33 -17.16 21.89
C MET A 278 13.82 -16.66 23.24
N SER A 279 14.29 -17.59 24.12
CA SER A 279 14.83 -17.22 25.44
C SER A 279 13.91 -16.25 26.18
N ASP A 280 12.63 -16.60 26.28
CA ASP A 280 11.58 -15.86 26.96
C ASP A 280 11.31 -14.42 26.43
N SER A 281 11.73 -14.14 25.21
CA SER A 281 11.51 -12.84 24.57
C SER A 281 11.11 -12.98 23.10
N TRP A 282 10.39 -11.99 22.57
CA TRP A 282 10.06 -11.90 21.16
C TRP A 282 11.19 -11.24 20.38
N GLY A 283 11.55 -11.85 19.26
CA GLY A 283 12.48 -11.30 18.30
C GLY A 283 11.88 -11.24 16.90
N TRP A 284 12.07 -10.13 16.22
CA TRP A 284 11.65 -9.94 14.85
C TRP A 284 12.80 -10.28 13.89
N ILE A 285 12.50 -11.06 12.87
CA ILE A 285 13.44 -11.55 11.86
C ILE A 285 13.06 -10.88 10.54
N PRO A 286 13.89 -9.96 10.01
CA PRO A 286 13.64 -9.37 8.70
C PRO A 286 13.70 -10.42 7.61
N GLY A 287 12.97 -10.21 6.54
CA GLY A 287 13.09 -10.98 5.31
C GLY A 287 14.48 -10.83 4.67
N PRO A 288 14.74 -11.49 3.54
CA PRO A 288 15.93 -11.22 2.74
C PRO A 288 15.91 -9.78 2.23
N VAL A 289 17.11 -9.23 1.98
CA VAL A 289 17.20 -7.90 1.36
C VAL A 289 16.60 -7.95 -0.04
N ALA A 290 15.59 -7.16 -0.28
CA ALA A 290 14.88 -7.03 -1.56
C ALA A 290 14.90 -5.57 -2.00
N VAL A 291 14.94 -5.33 -3.30
CA VAL A 291 14.87 -3.97 -3.86
C VAL A 291 13.53 -3.32 -3.48
N ARG A 292 12.43 -4.06 -3.61
CA ARG A 292 11.09 -3.65 -3.19
C ARG A 292 10.47 -4.75 -2.32
N PRO A 293 10.59 -4.67 -0.98
CA PRO A 293 9.93 -5.62 -0.09
C PRO A 293 8.41 -5.44 -0.19
N VAL A 294 7.68 -6.56 -0.22
CA VAL A 294 6.22 -6.53 -0.37
C VAL A 294 5.57 -6.29 0.98
N TYR A 295 4.80 -5.23 1.08
CA TYR A 295 3.95 -4.92 2.22
C TYR A 295 2.86 -5.99 2.43
N ALA A 296 2.60 -6.33 3.69
CA ALA A 296 1.47 -7.17 4.09
C ALA A 296 0.63 -6.43 5.16
N PRO A 297 -0.72 -6.50 5.12
CA PRO A 297 -1.58 -5.77 6.06
C PRO A 297 -1.42 -6.22 7.51
N ALA A 298 -1.14 -7.50 7.72
CA ALA A 298 -0.76 -8.11 8.99
C ALA A 298 -0.18 -9.50 8.72
N LEU A 299 0.94 -9.82 9.34
CA LEU A 299 1.59 -11.14 9.20
C LEU A 299 1.19 -12.05 10.36
N VAL A 300 -0.11 -12.37 10.42
CA VAL A 300 -0.74 -13.20 11.45
C VAL A 300 -1.50 -14.37 10.83
N ALA A 301 -1.77 -15.39 11.65
CA ALA A 301 -2.83 -16.34 11.40
C ALA A 301 -3.97 -16.09 12.40
N PHE A 302 -5.21 -16.24 11.93
CA PHE A 302 -6.39 -16.13 12.78
C PHE A 302 -6.76 -17.49 13.33
N ILE A 303 -7.37 -17.50 14.50
CA ILE A 303 -7.99 -18.70 15.09
C ILE A 303 -9.49 -18.51 15.15
N GLY A 304 -10.25 -19.55 14.77
CA GLY A 304 -11.68 -19.41 14.73
C GLY A 304 -12.36 -20.62 14.07
N GLY A 305 -13.63 -20.45 13.73
CA GLY A 305 -14.51 -21.46 13.14
C GLY A 305 -15.82 -21.56 13.91
N GLY A 306 -16.85 -22.14 13.29
CA GLY A 306 -18.23 -22.15 13.82
C GLY A 306 -18.39 -22.59 15.27
N ASN A 307 -17.51 -23.50 15.77
CA ASN A 307 -17.54 -23.99 17.15
C ASN A 307 -16.58 -23.22 18.08
N PHE A 308 -15.57 -22.51 17.57
CA PHE A 308 -14.61 -21.78 18.38
C PHE A 308 -15.20 -20.46 18.91
N GLY A 309 -15.99 -19.78 18.08
CA GLY A 309 -16.72 -18.59 18.50
C GLY A 309 -17.71 -18.81 19.64
N LEU A 310 -18.25 -20.03 19.77
CA LEU A 310 -19.14 -20.42 20.87
C LEU A 310 -18.37 -20.64 22.18
N SER A 311 -17.12 -21.11 22.11
CA SER A 311 -16.27 -21.32 23.28
C SER A 311 -15.73 -20.00 23.90
N LEU A 312 -15.71 -18.92 23.11
CA LEU A 312 -15.37 -17.56 23.52
C LEU A 312 -16.62 -16.72 23.85
N SER A 313 -17.80 -17.35 24.02
CA SER A 313 -19.03 -16.67 24.40
C SER A 313 -18.94 -16.22 25.86
N PHE A 314 -18.49 -15.00 26.08
CA PHE A 314 -18.57 -14.33 27.36
C PHE A 314 -19.82 -13.45 27.39
N GLY A 315 -20.80 -13.81 28.23
CA GLY A 315 -21.79 -12.92 28.86
C GLY A 315 -22.61 -11.96 27.98
N GLY A 316 -22.68 -12.12 26.64
CA GLY A 316 -23.32 -11.14 25.78
C GLY A 316 -23.39 -11.47 24.30
N GLY A 317 -23.48 -12.74 23.92
CA GLY A 317 -24.05 -13.12 22.60
C GLY A 317 -23.18 -12.90 21.35
N GLY A 318 -21.88 -12.62 21.42
CA GLY A 318 -21.02 -12.44 20.24
C GLY A 318 -19.69 -13.20 20.39
N GLY A 319 -19.36 -14.02 19.39
CA GLY A 319 -18.05 -14.72 19.36
C GLY A 319 -16.87 -13.76 19.32
N GLY A 320 -15.68 -14.23 19.71
CA GLY A 320 -14.42 -13.47 19.65
C GLY A 320 -13.65 -13.68 18.35
N VAL A 321 -12.67 -12.81 18.13
CA VAL A 321 -11.65 -12.94 17.07
C VAL A 321 -10.31 -13.12 17.76
N GLY A 322 -9.58 -14.19 17.41
CA GLY A 322 -8.25 -14.45 17.94
C GLY A 322 -7.23 -14.52 16.81
N TRP A 323 -5.97 -14.18 17.12
CA TRP A 323 -4.84 -14.24 16.19
C TRP A 323 -3.51 -14.44 16.92
N PHE A 324 -2.50 -14.82 16.18
CA PHE A 324 -1.11 -14.90 16.63
C PHE A 324 -0.14 -14.54 15.50
N PRO A 325 1.08 -14.03 15.82
CA PRO A 325 2.06 -13.67 14.81
C PRO A 325 2.58 -14.91 14.07
N LEU A 326 2.82 -14.79 12.76
CA LEU A 326 3.47 -15.83 11.97
C LEU A 326 4.95 -15.97 12.36
N GLY A 327 5.41 -17.21 12.45
CA GLY A 327 6.78 -17.58 12.73
C GLY A 327 7.68 -17.62 11.48
N PRO A 328 9.01 -17.80 11.66
CA PRO A 328 10.01 -17.71 10.58
C PRO A 328 9.83 -18.68 9.41
N ARG A 329 9.10 -19.79 9.62
CA ARG A 329 8.82 -20.80 8.59
C ARG A 329 7.37 -20.80 8.13
N ASP A 330 6.55 -19.95 8.72
CA ASP A 330 5.13 -19.92 8.44
C ASP A 330 4.82 -19.15 7.13
N VAL A 331 4.00 -19.76 6.28
CA VAL A 331 3.54 -19.15 5.04
C VAL A 331 2.40 -18.20 5.33
N TYR A 332 2.52 -16.97 4.85
CA TYR A 332 1.42 -16.02 4.82
C TYR A 332 0.48 -16.32 3.65
N VAL A 333 -0.79 -16.50 3.93
CA VAL A 333 -1.84 -16.65 2.91
C VAL A 333 -2.76 -15.45 2.98
N PRO A 334 -2.77 -14.60 1.93
CA PRO A 334 -3.63 -13.42 1.89
C PRO A 334 -5.11 -13.74 2.04
N SER A 335 -5.83 -12.96 2.83
CA SER A 335 -7.29 -13.00 2.93
C SER A 335 -7.99 -12.23 1.79
N TYR A 336 -7.24 -11.56 0.94
CA TYR A 336 -7.68 -10.79 -0.22
C TYR A 336 -7.32 -11.49 -1.53
N TYR A 337 -7.84 -10.98 -2.63
CA TYR A 337 -7.54 -11.52 -3.95
C TYR A 337 -6.12 -11.14 -4.39
N ALA A 338 -5.33 -12.13 -4.75
CA ALA A 338 -3.96 -11.95 -5.22
C ALA A 338 -3.58 -13.09 -6.16
N SER A 339 -2.74 -12.80 -7.15
CA SER A 339 -2.17 -13.82 -8.04
C SER A 339 -1.21 -14.74 -7.29
N ASN A 340 -0.94 -15.91 -7.90
CA ASN A 340 0.08 -16.83 -7.37
C ASN A 340 1.45 -16.16 -7.28
N ASN A 341 1.80 -15.31 -8.24
CA ASN A 341 3.05 -14.57 -8.24
C ASN A 341 3.14 -13.59 -7.07
N TYR A 342 2.06 -12.86 -6.79
CA TYR A 342 2.00 -11.97 -5.63
C TYR A 342 2.15 -12.76 -4.32
N VAL A 343 1.41 -13.88 -4.15
CA VAL A 343 1.52 -14.73 -2.95
C VAL A 343 2.93 -15.29 -2.78
N ASN A 344 3.60 -15.64 -3.85
CA ASN A 344 5.01 -16.05 -3.81
C ASN A 344 5.90 -14.87 -3.40
N ARG A 345 5.75 -13.69 -4.02
CA ARG A 345 6.55 -12.49 -3.72
C ARG A 345 6.41 -12.07 -2.27
N VAL A 346 5.19 -11.94 -1.74
CA VAL A 346 4.96 -11.51 -0.35
C VAL A 346 5.55 -12.48 0.67
N ASN A 347 5.67 -13.76 0.36
CA ASN A 347 6.33 -14.72 1.24
C ASN A 347 7.85 -14.69 1.08
N ILE A 348 8.36 -14.74 -0.15
CA ILE A 348 9.81 -14.79 -0.44
C ILE A 348 10.52 -13.52 0.04
N THR A 349 9.90 -12.34 -0.08
CA THR A 349 10.49 -11.08 0.40
C THR A 349 10.41 -10.90 1.93
N ASN A 350 9.57 -11.69 2.61
CA ASN A 350 9.35 -11.59 4.05
C ASN A 350 9.91 -12.78 4.85
N VAL A 351 10.39 -13.84 4.20
CA VAL A 351 10.91 -15.02 4.88
C VAL A 351 12.18 -15.53 4.20
N ARG A 352 13.23 -15.74 4.97
CA ARG A 352 14.45 -16.39 4.47
C ARG A 352 14.18 -17.87 4.18
N ASN A 353 14.79 -18.39 3.11
CA ASN A 353 14.71 -19.80 2.71
C ASN A 353 13.29 -20.30 2.41
N MET A 354 12.33 -19.41 2.12
CA MET A 354 11.01 -19.78 1.63
C MET A 354 11.07 -20.05 0.13
N ASN A 355 10.44 -21.14 -0.32
CA ASN A 355 10.33 -21.47 -1.74
C ASN A 355 8.87 -21.67 -2.17
N ALA A 356 8.63 -21.66 -3.48
CA ALA A 356 7.29 -21.80 -4.04
C ALA A 356 6.62 -23.13 -3.71
N ALA A 357 7.38 -24.21 -3.51
CA ALA A 357 6.84 -25.52 -3.15
C ALA A 357 6.20 -25.50 -1.75
N ASN A 358 6.86 -24.85 -0.78
CA ASN A 358 6.31 -24.68 0.57
C ASN A 358 5.02 -23.85 0.55
N ILE A 359 4.99 -22.78 -0.24
CA ILE A 359 3.81 -21.92 -0.39
C ILE A 359 2.66 -22.69 -1.01
N ASN A 360 2.91 -23.44 -2.08
CA ASN A 360 1.91 -24.25 -2.75
C ASN A 360 1.39 -25.38 -1.84
N TYR A 361 2.25 -26.01 -1.05
CA TYR A 361 1.84 -27.01 -0.07
C TYR A 361 0.83 -26.44 0.92
N VAL A 362 1.11 -25.28 1.53
CA VAL A 362 0.19 -24.63 2.46
C VAL A 362 -1.13 -24.25 1.76
N ARG A 363 -1.06 -23.65 0.57
CA ARG A 363 -2.26 -23.27 -0.21
C ARG A 363 -3.16 -24.46 -0.53
N ASN A 364 -2.60 -25.59 -0.89
CA ASN A 364 -3.35 -26.82 -1.20
C ASN A 364 -4.03 -27.41 0.04
N ASN A 365 -3.61 -27.03 1.24
CA ASN A 365 -4.23 -27.45 2.50
C ASN A 365 -5.30 -26.47 3.01
N ILE A 366 -5.65 -25.43 2.23
CA ILE A 366 -6.75 -24.51 2.56
C ILE A 366 -8.06 -25.11 2.09
N THR A 367 -9.03 -25.19 3.00
CA THR A 367 -10.38 -25.71 2.73
C THR A 367 -11.38 -24.58 2.42
N ASN A 368 -12.63 -24.97 2.09
CA ASN A 368 -13.70 -24.06 1.61
C ASN A 368 -14.02 -22.85 2.50
N VAL A 369 -13.60 -22.83 3.75
CA VAL A 369 -13.81 -21.73 4.69
C VAL A 369 -12.50 -21.04 5.09
N ASN A 370 -11.49 -21.06 4.22
CA ASN A 370 -10.15 -20.55 4.50
C ASN A 370 -9.47 -21.16 5.74
N MET A 371 -9.87 -22.38 6.10
CA MET A 371 -9.28 -23.12 7.21
C MET A 371 -8.04 -23.87 6.73
N VAL A 372 -6.94 -23.70 7.42
CA VAL A 372 -5.68 -24.41 7.17
C VAL A 372 -5.71 -25.71 7.96
N ARG A 373 -5.43 -26.83 7.28
CA ARG A 373 -5.37 -28.18 7.90
C ARG A 373 -3.98 -28.78 7.72
N ASN A 374 -3.63 -29.69 8.62
CA ASN A 374 -2.38 -30.46 8.57
C ASN A 374 -1.12 -29.61 8.59
N ILE A 375 -1.19 -28.40 9.14
CA ILE A 375 -0.06 -27.49 9.28
C ILE A 375 -0.02 -27.02 10.72
N THR A 376 1.15 -27.13 11.35
CA THR A 376 1.41 -26.61 12.69
C THR A 376 2.16 -25.30 12.57
N TYR A 377 1.67 -24.25 13.21
CA TYR A 377 2.28 -22.95 13.30
C TYR A 377 3.08 -22.82 14.58
N ALA A 378 4.35 -22.40 14.48
CA ALA A 378 5.27 -22.37 15.61
C ALA A 378 4.74 -21.51 16.77
N ASN A 379 4.25 -20.33 16.48
CA ASN A 379 3.83 -19.37 17.51
C ASN A 379 2.43 -19.65 18.10
N GLN A 380 1.64 -20.55 17.52
CA GLN A 380 0.36 -20.95 18.10
C GLN A 380 0.52 -21.59 19.49
N GLN A 381 1.63 -22.31 19.70
CA GLN A 381 1.91 -23.04 20.95
C GLN A 381 2.64 -22.19 21.99
N VAL A 382 3.10 -20.99 21.62
CA VAL A 382 3.84 -20.11 22.55
C VAL A 382 2.89 -19.51 23.58
N PRO A 383 3.17 -19.66 24.88
CA PRO A 383 2.36 -19.05 25.92
C PRO A 383 2.24 -17.53 25.74
N GLY A 384 1.01 -17.03 25.73
CA GLY A 384 0.74 -15.60 25.55
C GLY A 384 0.86 -15.06 24.13
N ALA A 385 1.20 -15.88 23.12
CA ALA A 385 1.27 -15.44 21.73
C ALA A 385 -0.11 -15.14 21.12
N VAL A 386 -1.12 -15.89 21.53
CA VAL A 386 -2.49 -15.73 21.06
C VAL A 386 -3.14 -14.55 21.77
N THR A 387 -3.63 -13.60 20.99
CA THR A 387 -4.44 -12.47 21.45
C THR A 387 -5.85 -12.61 20.91
N ALA A 388 -6.86 -12.27 21.68
CA ALA A 388 -8.26 -12.23 21.23
C ALA A 388 -9.01 -11.07 21.85
N ILE A 389 -10.02 -10.59 21.13
CA ILE A 389 -10.99 -9.58 21.59
C ILE A 389 -12.41 -9.96 21.16
N SER A 390 -13.40 -9.27 21.69
CA SER A 390 -14.78 -9.46 21.24
C SER A 390 -14.92 -9.02 19.76
N ARG A 391 -15.90 -9.62 19.05
CA ARG A 391 -16.22 -9.23 17.67
C ARG A 391 -16.56 -7.73 17.57
N ASN A 392 -17.28 -7.19 18.55
CA ASN A 392 -17.68 -5.78 18.57
C ASN A 392 -16.48 -4.86 18.73
N ASP A 393 -15.54 -5.18 19.61
CA ASP A 393 -14.32 -4.41 19.78
C ASP A 393 -13.44 -4.45 18.52
N PHE A 394 -13.38 -5.64 17.87
CA PHE A 394 -12.65 -5.83 16.62
C PHE A 394 -13.16 -4.92 15.49
N VAL A 395 -14.49 -4.91 15.23
CA VAL A 395 -15.08 -4.09 14.15
C VAL A 395 -15.15 -2.60 14.48
N SER A 396 -15.04 -2.25 15.76
CA SER A 396 -15.07 -0.86 16.23
C SER A 396 -13.69 -0.23 16.33
N ALA A 397 -12.64 -0.91 15.84
CA ALA A 397 -11.25 -0.45 15.91
C ALA A 397 -10.82 -0.09 17.35
N ARG A 398 -11.28 -0.86 18.37
CA ARG A 398 -10.88 -0.60 19.77
C ARG A 398 -9.43 -1.00 20.01
N PRO A 399 -8.70 -0.24 20.86
CA PRO A 399 -7.37 -0.63 21.30
C PRO A 399 -7.38 -2.04 21.91
N VAL A 400 -6.58 -2.95 21.32
CA VAL A 400 -6.58 -4.37 21.68
C VAL A 400 -6.16 -4.60 23.12
N ARG A 401 -5.14 -3.87 23.61
CA ARG A 401 -4.65 -4.00 24.99
C ARG A 401 -5.76 -3.82 26.02
N GLN A 402 -6.71 -2.91 25.76
CA GLN A 402 -7.82 -2.62 26.67
C GLN A 402 -8.99 -3.60 26.53
N SER A 403 -9.07 -4.31 25.41
CA SER A 403 -10.19 -5.18 25.04
C SER A 403 -9.82 -6.66 25.04
N ALA A 404 -8.55 -7.00 25.34
CA ALA A 404 -8.04 -8.36 25.29
C ALA A 404 -8.78 -9.28 26.29
N ILE A 405 -9.20 -10.44 25.79
CA ILE A 405 -9.85 -11.49 26.59
C ILE A 405 -8.90 -12.67 26.79
N SER A 406 -8.98 -13.28 27.96
CA SER A 406 -8.20 -14.48 28.27
C SER A 406 -8.82 -15.72 27.59
N ILE A 407 -7.98 -16.52 26.94
CA ILE A 407 -8.39 -17.76 26.29
C ILE A 407 -7.73 -18.93 27.01
N PRO A 408 -8.49 -19.99 27.37
CA PRO A 408 -7.91 -21.21 27.90
C PRO A 408 -6.93 -21.86 26.90
N VAL A 409 -5.75 -22.27 27.36
CA VAL A 409 -4.69 -22.85 26.51
C VAL A 409 -5.19 -24.08 25.76
N GLN A 410 -6.03 -24.91 26.40
CA GLN A 410 -6.63 -26.11 25.76
C GLN A 410 -7.52 -25.75 24.57
N SER A 411 -8.19 -24.60 24.61
CA SER A 411 -8.99 -24.10 23.50
C SER A 411 -8.13 -23.65 22.32
N ILE A 412 -6.99 -23.00 22.59
CA ILE A 412 -6.02 -22.53 21.58
C ILE A 412 -5.43 -23.73 20.83
N ALA A 413 -4.99 -24.77 21.57
CA ALA A 413 -4.33 -25.93 20.96
C ALA A 413 -5.19 -26.71 19.96
N ARG A 414 -6.52 -26.63 20.09
CA ARG A 414 -7.50 -27.32 19.24
C ARG A 414 -8.21 -26.41 18.25
N ALA A 415 -7.92 -25.10 18.30
CA ALA A 415 -8.60 -24.13 17.47
C ALA A 415 -8.20 -24.29 15.98
N PRO A 416 -9.15 -24.27 15.05
CA PRO A 416 -8.83 -24.28 13.63
C PRO A 416 -8.12 -22.97 13.24
N ILE A 417 -7.13 -23.08 12.37
CA ILE A 417 -6.40 -21.94 11.83
C ILE A 417 -7.13 -21.41 10.59
N MET A 418 -7.31 -20.10 10.57
CA MET A 418 -8.01 -19.38 9.51
C MET A 418 -7.05 -18.38 8.83
N THR A 419 -7.26 -18.13 7.55
CA THR A 419 -6.50 -17.12 6.82
C THR A 419 -7.05 -15.69 6.98
N ASN A 420 -8.27 -15.57 7.56
CA ASN A 420 -8.94 -14.27 7.77
C ASN A 420 -9.78 -14.26 9.05
N ALA A 421 -10.17 -13.08 9.50
CA ALA A 421 -10.94 -12.87 10.72
C ALA A 421 -12.42 -13.27 10.62
N THR A 422 -12.93 -13.73 9.48
CA THR A 422 -14.34 -14.11 9.21
C THR A 422 -15.41 -13.15 9.77
N VAL A 423 -15.08 -11.87 9.89
CA VAL A 423 -15.93 -10.81 10.42
C VAL A 423 -16.06 -9.71 9.38
N ALA A 424 -17.30 -9.38 9.00
CA ALA A 424 -17.55 -8.28 8.06
C ALA A 424 -17.16 -6.92 8.69
N PRO A 425 -16.47 -6.03 7.96
CA PRO A 425 -16.12 -4.72 8.46
C PRO A 425 -17.36 -3.83 8.61
N GLN A 426 -17.26 -2.86 9.51
CA GLN A 426 -18.19 -1.78 9.69
C GLN A 426 -17.56 -0.44 9.30
N ARG A 427 -18.36 0.62 9.28
CA ARG A 427 -17.87 1.98 9.02
C ARG A 427 -16.77 2.42 10.00
N SER A 428 -16.92 2.10 11.29
CA SER A 428 -15.90 2.33 12.32
C SER A 428 -14.58 1.63 12.00
N SER A 429 -14.62 0.44 11.41
CA SER A 429 -13.41 -0.28 10.98
C SER A 429 -12.64 0.49 9.89
N VAL A 430 -13.36 1.13 8.95
CA VAL A 430 -12.76 1.91 7.85
C VAL A 430 -12.19 3.24 8.35
N LEU A 431 -12.87 3.89 9.30
CA LEU A 431 -12.40 5.14 9.91
C LEU A 431 -11.26 4.91 10.90
N ALA A 432 -11.02 3.67 11.31
CA ALA A 432 -10.05 3.32 12.36
C ALA A 432 -10.24 4.15 13.65
N ALA A 433 -11.48 4.58 13.92
CA ALA A 433 -11.83 5.50 14.99
C ALA A 433 -13.14 5.11 15.67
N GLN A 434 -13.23 5.39 16.96
CA GLN A 434 -14.41 5.16 17.77
C GLN A 434 -15.31 6.42 17.80
N GLY A 435 -16.56 6.26 17.32
CA GLY A 435 -17.61 7.26 17.43
C GLY A 435 -17.44 8.50 16.54
N PRO A 436 -18.40 9.41 16.59
CA PRO A 436 -18.33 10.69 15.87
C PRO A 436 -17.29 11.57 16.55
N VAL A 437 -16.20 11.85 15.86
CA VAL A 437 -15.18 12.80 16.32
C VAL A 437 -15.34 14.08 15.52
N ASN A 438 -15.45 15.21 16.22
CA ASN A 438 -15.42 16.51 15.56
C ASN A 438 -13.96 16.82 15.18
N VAL A 439 -13.63 16.60 13.92
CA VAL A 439 -12.31 16.89 13.36
C VAL A 439 -12.40 18.02 12.35
N ALA A 440 -11.34 18.79 12.25
CA ALA A 440 -11.26 19.84 11.24
C ALA A 440 -11.33 19.23 9.83
N ARG A 441 -12.00 19.95 8.95
CA ARG A 441 -12.11 19.62 7.52
C ARG A 441 -11.59 20.78 6.71
N PRO A 442 -10.98 20.55 5.56
CA PRO A 442 -10.65 21.63 4.66
C PRO A 442 -11.92 22.37 4.26
N PRO A 443 -11.88 23.72 4.11
CA PRO A 443 -12.98 24.48 3.54
C PRO A 443 -13.45 23.90 2.20
N ALA A 444 -14.76 23.93 1.93
CA ALA A 444 -15.33 23.32 0.72
C ALA A 444 -14.69 23.84 -0.57
N ALA A 445 -14.36 25.11 -0.64
CA ALA A 445 -13.69 25.72 -1.79
C ALA A 445 -12.28 25.13 -2.04
N ILE A 446 -11.56 24.79 -0.98
CA ILE A 446 -10.24 24.15 -1.05
C ILE A 446 -10.38 22.67 -1.40
N TYR A 447 -11.32 21.99 -0.73
CA TYR A 447 -11.55 20.57 -0.89
C TYR A 447 -11.98 20.16 -2.31
N SER A 448 -12.83 20.99 -2.95
CA SER A 448 -13.36 20.73 -4.30
C SER A 448 -12.52 21.34 -5.43
N ARG A 449 -11.41 22.01 -5.10
CA ARG A 449 -10.57 22.66 -6.10
C ARG A 449 -9.93 21.63 -7.03
N PRO A 450 -10.07 21.78 -8.37
CA PRO A 450 -9.46 20.83 -9.30
C PRO A 450 -7.93 20.99 -9.33
N VAL A 451 -7.24 19.87 -9.55
CA VAL A 451 -5.81 19.82 -9.81
C VAL A 451 -5.53 19.46 -11.28
N VAL A 452 -4.37 19.83 -11.76
CA VAL A 452 -3.89 19.51 -13.10
C VAL A 452 -2.95 18.32 -13.01
N ALA A 453 -3.19 17.25 -13.77
CA ALA A 453 -2.38 16.06 -13.80
C ALA A 453 -1.77 15.83 -15.19
N ARG A 454 -0.51 15.43 -15.23
CA ARG A 454 0.17 14.96 -16.44
C ARG A 454 -0.20 13.51 -16.74
N VAL A 455 -0.22 12.68 -15.70
CA VAL A 455 -0.66 11.28 -15.76
C VAL A 455 -2.08 11.20 -15.22
N ALA A 456 -3.01 10.65 -16.02
CA ALA A 456 -4.38 10.46 -15.55
C ALA A 456 -4.40 9.48 -14.37
N PRO A 457 -4.85 9.88 -13.17
CA PRO A 457 -4.94 8.96 -12.06
C PRO A 457 -6.00 7.88 -12.32
N PRO A 458 -5.91 6.72 -11.66
CA PRO A 458 -6.95 5.71 -11.74
C PRO A 458 -8.29 6.25 -11.23
N PRO A 459 -9.41 5.64 -11.62
CA PRO A 459 -10.71 5.99 -11.06
C PRO A 459 -10.70 5.90 -9.53
N PRO A 460 -11.42 6.77 -8.82
CA PRO A 460 -11.50 6.74 -7.35
C PRO A 460 -11.95 5.36 -6.85
N PRO A 461 -11.53 4.94 -5.65
CA PRO A 461 -11.98 3.69 -5.06
C PRO A 461 -13.51 3.64 -4.93
N VAL A 462 -14.09 2.45 -5.09
CA VAL A 462 -15.53 2.23 -4.86
C VAL A 462 -15.86 2.55 -3.41
N SER A 463 -16.98 3.27 -3.18
CA SER A 463 -17.40 3.59 -1.81
C SER A 463 -17.61 2.33 -0.99
N PHE A 464 -17.33 2.39 0.31
CA PHE A 464 -17.52 1.28 1.24
C PHE A 464 -18.95 0.73 1.21
N VAL A 465 -19.95 1.61 1.19
CA VAL A 465 -21.37 1.23 1.11
C VAL A 465 -21.68 0.48 -0.18
N THR A 466 -21.11 0.93 -1.30
CA THR A 466 -21.30 0.26 -2.60
C THR A 466 -20.55 -1.07 -2.63
N ALA A 467 -19.32 -1.13 -2.10
CA ALA A 467 -18.53 -2.34 -2.03
C ALA A 467 -19.18 -3.43 -1.15
N GLN A 468 -19.93 -3.05 -0.11
CA GLN A 468 -20.69 -4.00 0.71
C GLN A 468 -21.82 -4.71 -0.07
N ARG A 469 -22.29 -4.15 -1.21
CA ARG A 469 -23.30 -4.80 -2.07
C ARG A 469 -22.71 -5.98 -2.86
N VAL A 470 -21.40 -5.94 -3.11
CA VAL A 470 -20.68 -7.12 -3.59
C VAL A 470 -20.39 -8.00 -2.40
N GLN A 471 -21.32 -8.90 -2.09
CA GLN A 471 -21.12 -9.85 -1.00
C GLN A 471 -19.83 -10.64 -1.26
N ALA A 472 -18.82 -10.40 -0.43
CA ALA A 472 -17.71 -11.32 -0.35
C ALA A 472 -18.29 -12.68 0.10
N PRO A 473 -18.01 -13.77 -0.62
CA PRO A 473 -18.55 -15.10 -0.28
C PRO A 473 -18.14 -15.54 1.13
N ILE A 474 -17.17 -14.87 1.72
CA ILE A 474 -16.65 -15.13 3.07
C ILE A 474 -16.59 -13.79 3.82
N PRO A 475 -17.28 -13.64 4.96
CA PRO A 475 -17.18 -12.45 5.79
C PRO A 475 -15.71 -12.14 6.16
N GLY A 476 -15.32 -10.88 6.14
CA GLY A 476 -13.95 -10.44 6.47
C GLY A 476 -12.92 -10.62 5.35
N ARG A 477 -13.34 -11.09 4.18
CA ARG A 477 -12.52 -11.07 2.96
C ARG A 477 -12.79 -9.78 2.18
N ALA A 478 -11.73 -9.18 1.64
CA ALA A 478 -11.90 -8.06 0.72
C ALA A 478 -12.70 -8.48 -0.52
N PRO A 479 -13.58 -7.61 -1.06
CA PRO A 479 -14.36 -7.91 -2.26
C PRO A 479 -13.46 -8.21 -3.47
N ASP A 480 -14.00 -8.97 -4.42
CA ASP A 480 -13.31 -9.29 -5.66
C ASP A 480 -13.02 -7.99 -6.47
N PRO A 481 -11.76 -7.71 -6.82
CA PRO A 481 -11.41 -6.52 -7.60
C PRO A 481 -12.06 -6.47 -8.98
N VAL A 482 -12.38 -7.62 -9.60
CA VAL A 482 -13.10 -7.65 -10.89
C VAL A 482 -14.54 -7.19 -10.69
N ALA A 483 -15.22 -7.71 -9.67
CA ALA A 483 -16.58 -7.30 -9.32
C ALA A 483 -16.65 -5.83 -8.90
N LEU A 484 -15.64 -5.33 -8.15
CA LEU A 484 -15.56 -3.91 -7.81
C LEU A 484 -15.39 -3.01 -9.04
N ARG A 485 -14.57 -3.39 -10.03
CA ARG A 485 -14.41 -2.64 -11.28
C ARG A 485 -15.70 -2.61 -12.10
N GLN A 486 -16.43 -3.72 -12.17
CA GLN A 486 -17.72 -3.76 -12.85
C GLN A 486 -18.73 -2.82 -12.19
N LEU A 487 -18.79 -2.79 -10.86
CA LEU A 487 -19.59 -1.82 -10.11
C LEU A 487 -19.16 -0.38 -10.36
N GLN A 488 -17.86 -0.12 -10.40
CA GLN A 488 -17.30 1.20 -10.65
C GLN A 488 -17.71 1.75 -12.03
N GLN A 489 -17.77 0.89 -13.05
CA GLN A 489 -18.26 1.25 -14.38
C GLN A 489 -19.77 1.54 -14.41
N GLN A 490 -20.55 0.91 -13.55
CA GLN A 490 -22.02 1.05 -13.47
C GLN A 490 -22.49 2.16 -12.51
N THR A 491 -21.62 2.59 -11.60
CA THR A 491 -21.99 3.56 -10.57
C THR A 491 -21.14 4.83 -10.75
N PRO A 492 -21.74 6.01 -10.85
CA PRO A 492 -20.98 7.25 -10.85
C PRO A 492 -20.05 7.27 -9.63
N PRO A 493 -18.81 7.74 -9.74
CA PRO A 493 -17.90 7.81 -8.61
C PRO A 493 -18.55 8.66 -7.51
N ALA A 494 -18.56 8.13 -6.29
CA ALA A 494 -19.11 8.82 -5.11
C ALA A 494 -18.36 10.15 -4.83
N ARG A 495 -17.17 10.30 -5.41
CA ARG A 495 -16.36 11.52 -5.40
C ARG A 495 -15.82 11.79 -6.80
N GLN A 496 -16.03 13.02 -7.24
CA GLN A 496 -15.24 13.56 -8.33
C GLN A 496 -13.93 14.06 -7.74
N VAL A 497 -12.83 13.34 -8.02
CA VAL A 497 -11.52 13.98 -7.99
C VAL A 497 -11.51 14.88 -9.21
N PHE A 498 -11.58 16.19 -8.98
CA PHE A 498 -11.52 17.15 -10.08
C PHE A 498 -10.10 17.20 -10.60
N VAL A 499 -9.79 16.34 -11.58
CA VAL A 499 -8.50 16.31 -12.25
C VAL A 499 -8.69 16.83 -13.66
N ARG A 500 -7.91 17.85 -14.03
CA ARG A 500 -7.83 18.33 -15.41
C ARG A 500 -6.55 17.76 -16.04
N PRO A 501 -6.60 17.26 -17.28
CA PRO A 501 -5.39 16.83 -17.95
C PRO A 501 -4.50 18.05 -18.23
N ALA A 502 -3.21 17.93 -17.99
CA ALA A 502 -2.21 18.85 -18.51
C ALA A 502 -2.22 18.70 -20.04
N ILE A 503 -2.70 19.72 -20.76
CA ILE A 503 -2.78 19.67 -22.21
C ILE A 503 -1.34 19.58 -22.75
N THR A 504 -0.95 18.42 -23.25
CA THR A 504 0.31 18.30 -24.01
C THR A 504 0.13 19.05 -25.32
N PRO A 505 1.11 19.89 -25.76
CA PRO A 505 0.99 20.60 -27.03
C PRO A 505 0.77 19.59 -28.16
N GLY A 506 -0.44 19.57 -28.72
CA GLY A 506 -0.67 18.89 -30.00
C GLY A 506 0.26 19.49 -31.05
N ALA A 507 0.92 18.65 -31.85
CA ALA A 507 1.75 19.07 -32.97
C ALA A 507 0.98 20.09 -33.85
N GLY A 508 1.19 21.38 -33.66
CA GLY A 508 0.49 22.41 -34.42
C GLY A 508 0.58 23.84 -33.88
N ILE A 509 0.98 24.07 -32.63
CA ILE A 509 1.15 25.44 -32.11
C ILE A 509 2.66 25.70 -31.94
N GLN A 510 3.22 26.50 -32.85
CA GLN A 510 4.58 27.01 -32.67
C GLN A 510 4.60 27.93 -31.45
N ALA A 511 5.21 27.49 -30.36
CA ALA A 511 5.46 28.31 -29.18
C ALA A 511 6.36 29.49 -29.57
N ARG A 512 5.89 30.71 -29.37
CA ARG A 512 6.78 31.88 -29.32
C ARG A 512 7.64 31.75 -28.06
N PRO A 513 8.95 31.86 -28.14
CA PRO A 513 9.82 31.87 -26.95
C PRO A 513 9.40 33.02 -26.05
N GLY A 514 8.89 32.71 -24.87
CA GLY A 514 8.64 33.67 -23.80
C GLY A 514 9.99 34.21 -23.34
N GLN A 515 10.20 35.52 -23.44
CA GLN A 515 11.37 36.20 -22.88
C GLN A 515 11.24 36.11 -21.35
N PHE A 516 12.11 35.33 -20.74
CA PHE A 516 12.34 35.41 -19.30
C PHE A 516 13.00 36.76 -19.00
N GLN A 517 12.30 37.65 -18.30
CA GLN A 517 12.89 38.85 -17.77
C GLN A 517 13.34 38.60 -16.32
N PRO A 518 14.62 38.85 -15.98
CA PRO A 518 15.04 38.79 -14.58
C PRO A 518 14.36 39.91 -13.80
N ALA A 519 13.78 39.60 -12.66
CA ALA A 519 13.10 40.53 -11.78
C ALA A 519 14.08 41.62 -11.31
N THR A 520 13.84 42.86 -11.71
CA THR A 520 14.52 44.04 -11.14
C THR A 520 13.81 44.44 -9.85
N ASN A 521 14.52 44.40 -8.77
CA ASN A 521 14.08 44.75 -7.41
C ASN A 521 13.57 46.21 -7.34
N PRO A 522 12.34 46.53 -6.91
CA PRO A 522 11.91 47.86 -6.62
C PRO A 522 12.00 48.15 -5.12
N ARG A 523 13.14 48.65 -4.65
CA ARG A 523 13.18 49.48 -3.44
C ARG A 523 14.52 50.22 -3.31
N ALA A 524 14.58 51.44 -3.79
CA ALA A 524 15.45 52.45 -3.22
C ALA A 524 14.66 53.74 -3.09
N VAL A 525 14.46 54.18 -1.86
CA VAL A 525 13.85 55.45 -1.46
C VAL A 525 14.87 56.55 -1.62
N SER A 526 14.44 57.59 -2.30
CA SER A 526 14.91 58.98 -2.42
C SER A 526 15.97 59.47 -1.43
N GLY A 527 16.99 60.18 -1.97
CA GLY A 527 17.86 61.08 -1.23
C GLY A 527 18.79 61.88 -2.19
N GLN A 528 18.51 63.16 -2.29
CA GLN A 528 19.09 64.22 -3.11
C GLN A 528 20.59 64.29 -3.19
N GLY A 529 21.09 64.83 -4.34
CA GLY A 529 22.42 65.47 -4.43
C GLY A 529 23.15 65.27 -5.74
N GLN A 530 22.91 66.15 -6.74
CA GLN A 530 23.87 66.38 -7.84
C GLN A 530 25.14 67.07 -7.31
N PRO A 531 26.34 67.01 -8.01
CA PRO A 531 26.49 67.71 -9.27
C PRO A 531 27.36 67.02 -10.35
N GLN A 532 27.14 67.56 -11.55
CA GLN A 532 27.83 67.38 -12.84
C GLN A 532 29.38 67.39 -12.81
N ILE A 533 29.99 66.63 -13.71
CA ILE A 533 31.09 67.05 -14.58
C ILE A 533 31.08 66.14 -15.83
N ALA A 534 31.12 66.79 -17.01
CA ALA A 534 31.24 66.26 -18.35
C ALA A 534 32.70 66.31 -18.85
N PRO A 535 32.99 66.08 -20.12
CA PRO A 535 33.45 64.83 -20.73
C PRO A 535 34.87 64.99 -21.33
N GLN A 536 35.57 63.92 -21.64
CA GLN A 536 36.70 64.01 -22.60
C GLN A 536 36.85 62.73 -23.46
N ARG A 537 36.58 62.95 -24.73
CA ARG A 537 37.25 62.59 -26.00
C ARG A 537 37.96 61.27 -26.21
N MET A 538 37.48 60.63 -27.25
CA MET A 538 38.23 59.74 -28.16
C MET A 538 39.47 60.38 -28.75
N PRO A 539 40.44 59.61 -29.32
CA PRO A 539 40.51 59.49 -30.77
C PRO A 539 40.75 58.01 -31.32
N GLN A 540 40.12 57.82 -32.45
CA GLN A 540 40.44 57.18 -33.73
C GLN A 540 41.83 56.55 -33.93
N GLN A 541 41.88 55.28 -34.44
CA GLN A 541 42.14 54.96 -35.87
C GLN A 541 42.34 53.44 -36.05
N VAL A 542 41.73 52.95 -37.11
CA VAL A 542 41.97 51.65 -37.75
C VAL A 542 43.21 51.72 -38.63
N PRO A 543 43.92 50.59 -38.86
CA PRO A 543 43.94 50.09 -40.20
C PRO A 543 43.75 48.54 -40.31
N GLN A 544 43.25 48.19 -41.50
CA GLN A 544 42.88 46.92 -42.04
C GLN A 544 43.99 45.86 -42.10
N GLY A 545 43.53 44.59 -42.01
CA GLY A 545 44.09 43.54 -42.84
C GLY A 545 44.94 42.51 -42.15
N GLN A 546 44.38 41.44 -41.73
CA GLN A 546 44.94 40.10 -41.96
C GLN A 546 43.87 39.00 -41.63
N GLN A 547 43.73 38.11 -42.58
CA GLN A 547 42.85 36.96 -42.58
C GLN A 547 43.16 36.06 -41.38
N ARG A 548 42.11 35.70 -40.61
CA ARG A 548 42.19 34.61 -39.63
C ARG A 548 42.14 33.26 -40.36
N PRO A 549 43.07 32.32 -40.06
CA PRO A 549 42.97 30.96 -40.56
C PRO A 549 41.77 30.24 -39.90
N ALA A 550 41.10 29.41 -40.70
CA ALA A 550 40.04 28.54 -40.29
C ALA A 550 40.53 27.60 -39.17
N VAL A 551 39.74 27.50 -38.08
CA VAL A 551 39.97 26.53 -37.01
C VAL A 551 39.62 25.13 -37.56
N VAL A 552 40.65 24.34 -37.81
CA VAL A 552 40.56 22.94 -38.11
C VAL A 552 40.24 22.20 -36.80
N PRO A 553 39.20 21.33 -36.71
CA PRO A 553 38.97 20.52 -35.51
C PRO A 553 40.15 19.56 -35.29
N PRO A 554 40.55 19.29 -34.02
CA PRO A 554 41.68 18.42 -33.73
C PRO A 554 41.35 16.98 -34.20
N PRO A 555 42.37 16.25 -34.67
CA PRO A 555 42.18 14.90 -35.23
C PRO A 555 41.67 13.93 -34.15
N GLN A 556 40.74 13.03 -34.55
CA GLN A 556 40.11 12.05 -33.68
C GLN A 556 41.06 11.20 -32.80
N SER A 557 42.32 11.12 -33.18
CA SER A 557 43.40 10.44 -32.42
C SER A 557 43.69 11.09 -31.04
N GLU A 558 43.48 12.37 -30.88
CA GLU A 558 43.80 13.06 -29.63
C GLU A 558 42.70 12.87 -28.56
N GLN A 559 41.47 12.83 -28.98
CA GLN A 559 40.35 12.48 -28.08
C GLN A 559 40.45 11.02 -27.61
N GLN A 560 40.81 10.09 -28.47
CA GLN A 560 41.05 8.70 -28.09
C GLN A 560 42.24 8.56 -27.15
N ARG A 561 43.31 9.38 -27.31
CA ARG A 561 44.44 9.38 -26.40
C ARG A 561 44.11 9.96 -25.03
N ILE A 562 43.25 10.98 -24.95
CA ILE A 562 42.75 11.53 -23.68
C ILE A 562 41.86 10.54 -22.96
N GLN A 563 40.99 9.83 -23.65
CA GLN A 563 40.18 8.77 -23.06
C GLN A 563 41.00 7.58 -22.57
N GLN A 564 42.02 7.17 -23.32
CA GLN A 564 42.93 6.11 -22.88
C GLN A 564 43.78 6.51 -21.67
N MET A 565 44.26 7.77 -21.61
CA MET A 565 44.96 8.27 -20.42
C MET A 565 44.04 8.43 -19.19
N GLN A 566 42.78 8.76 -19.37
CA GLN A 566 41.81 8.78 -18.27
C GLN A 566 41.50 7.38 -17.76
N GLN A 567 41.33 6.40 -18.65
CA GLN A 567 41.17 4.98 -18.27
C GLN A 567 42.42 4.42 -17.58
N GLN A 568 43.62 4.76 -18.05
CA GLN A 568 44.86 4.33 -17.40
C GLN A 568 45.05 4.95 -16.01
N ARG A 569 44.66 6.21 -15.79
CA ARG A 569 44.69 6.85 -14.46
C ARG A 569 43.68 6.27 -13.51
N GLN A 570 42.48 5.84 -13.98
CA GLN A 570 41.50 5.12 -13.15
C GLN A 570 41.97 3.72 -12.76
N MET A 571 42.74 3.04 -13.64
CA MET A 571 43.29 1.71 -13.34
C MET A 571 44.49 1.75 -12.37
N GLN A 572 45.19 2.87 -12.24
CA GLN A 572 46.30 3.00 -11.32
C GLN A 572 45.92 3.37 -9.88
N GLN A 573 44.64 3.72 -9.62
CA GLN A 573 44.19 4.09 -8.28
C GLN A 573 43.69 2.95 -7.42
N TYR A 574 43.54 1.72 -7.96
CA TYR A 574 43.11 0.52 -7.17
C TYR A 574 43.93 -0.72 -7.53
N PRO A 575 45.08 -0.96 -6.90
CA PRO A 575 45.77 -2.22 -7.03
C PRO A 575 45.16 -3.27 -6.05
N ALA A 576 44.83 -4.47 -6.56
CA ALA A 576 44.71 -5.76 -5.88
C ALA A 576 43.35 -6.44 -5.64
N GLN A 577 42.22 -5.98 -6.18
CA GLN A 577 40.96 -6.78 -6.05
C GLN A 577 40.27 -7.17 -7.36
N GLN A 578 40.80 -6.83 -8.52
CA GLN A 578 40.15 -7.07 -9.82
C GLN A 578 40.11 -8.53 -10.33
N PRO A 579 41.04 -9.45 -10.04
CA PRO A 579 40.92 -10.82 -10.57
C PRO A 579 39.76 -11.62 -9.96
N GLN A 580 39.44 -11.41 -8.69
CA GLN A 580 38.38 -12.16 -8.02
C GLN A 580 36.98 -11.69 -8.44
N VAL A 581 36.77 -10.39 -8.57
CA VAL A 581 35.48 -9.82 -9.00
C VAL A 581 35.14 -10.19 -10.45
N GLN A 582 36.12 -10.16 -11.36
CA GLN A 582 35.91 -10.59 -12.74
C GLN A 582 35.63 -12.09 -12.85
N GLN A 583 36.30 -12.91 -12.04
CA GLN A 583 36.08 -14.34 -12.00
C GLN A 583 34.71 -14.69 -11.41
N GLU A 584 34.27 -13.96 -10.42
CA GLU A 584 32.93 -14.09 -9.83
C GLU A 584 31.82 -13.64 -10.79
N GLN A 585 32.02 -12.55 -11.51
CA GLN A 585 31.11 -12.10 -12.57
C GLN A 585 31.02 -13.07 -13.74
N GLN A 586 32.12 -13.66 -14.17
CA GLN A 586 32.12 -14.71 -15.19
C GLN A 586 31.42 -15.98 -14.70
N ARG A 587 31.60 -16.38 -13.44
CA ARG A 587 30.87 -17.51 -12.83
C ARG A 587 29.36 -17.22 -12.74
N GLN A 588 28.95 -16.02 -12.39
CA GLN A 588 27.54 -15.65 -12.35
C GLN A 588 26.91 -15.71 -13.75
N LEU A 589 27.58 -15.15 -14.77
CA LEU A 589 27.14 -15.23 -16.16
C LEU A 589 27.06 -16.67 -16.69
N GLN A 590 27.98 -17.54 -16.31
CA GLN A 590 27.92 -18.97 -16.68
C GLN A 590 26.76 -19.70 -15.98
N MET A 591 26.52 -19.44 -14.70
CA MET A 591 25.38 -20.01 -13.98
C MET A 591 24.05 -19.52 -14.52
N GLU A 592 23.94 -18.24 -14.89
CA GLU A 592 22.74 -17.68 -15.48
C GLU A 592 22.45 -18.27 -16.86
N ARG A 593 23.48 -18.47 -17.69
CA ARG A 593 23.37 -19.16 -18.99
C ARG A 593 22.95 -20.62 -18.83
N GLN A 594 23.50 -21.34 -17.86
CA GLN A 594 23.07 -22.71 -17.54
C GLN A 594 21.62 -22.77 -17.07
N ARG A 595 21.19 -21.79 -16.29
CA ARG A 595 19.80 -21.67 -15.82
C ARG A 595 18.83 -21.40 -16.98
N GLN A 596 19.19 -20.55 -17.93
CA GLN A 596 18.40 -20.31 -19.13
C GLN A 596 18.27 -21.55 -20.00
N ILE A 597 19.36 -22.32 -20.20
CA ILE A 597 19.33 -23.58 -20.94
C ILE A 597 18.43 -24.62 -20.25
N GLN A 598 18.49 -24.73 -18.92
CA GLN A 598 17.59 -25.61 -18.16
C GLN A 598 16.12 -25.21 -18.27
N LEU A 599 15.81 -23.90 -18.19
CA LEU A 599 14.46 -23.40 -18.37
C LEU A 599 13.92 -23.64 -19.79
N GLU A 600 14.77 -23.48 -20.79
CA GLU A 600 14.40 -23.76 -22.19
C GLU A 600 14.18 -25.26 -22.44
N GLN A 601 14.99 -26.13 -21.84
CA GLN A 601 14.79 -27.58 -21.87
C GLN A 601 13.50 -27.98 -21.15
N GLN A 602 13.20 -27.38 -20.02
CA GLN A 602 11.97 -27.64 -19.27
C GLN A 602 10.72 -27.13 -20.03
N GLN A 603 10.83 -26.00 -20.73
CA GLN A 603 9.76 -25.51 -21.62
C GLN A 603 9.54 -26.43 -22.82
N ARG A 604 10.61 -26.96 -23.43
CA ARG A 604 10.52 -27.94 -24.53
C ARG A 604 9.92 -29.27 -24.06
N GLN A 605 10.22 -29.73 -22.84
CA GLN A 605 9.59 -30.93 -22.24
C GLN A 605 8.10 -30.70 -21.92
N ASN A 606 7.71 -29.50 -21.49
CA ASN A 606 6.31 -29.17 -21.26
C ASN A 606 5.48 -28.98 -22.56
N GLN A 607 6.13 -28.70 -23.67
CA GLN A 607 5.49 -28.62 -25.01
C GLN A 607 5.34 -29.98 -25.69
N GLN A 608 6.16 -30.97 -25.32
CA GLN A 608 5.98 -32.37 -25.67
C GLN A 608 5.13 -32.98 -24.56
N GLY A 609 3.84 -33.11 -24.77
CA GLY A 609 2.90 -33.63 -23.77
C GLY A 609 3.43 -34.88 -23.04
N PRO A 610 2.87 -35.26 -21.86
CA PRO A 610 3.39 -36.33 -21.02
C PRO A 610 3.54 -37.62 -21.83
N PRO A 611 4.64 -38.39 -21.57
CA PRO A 611 4.88 -39.63 -22.31
C PRO A 611 3.68 -40.58 -22.27
N PRO A 612 3.47 -41.41 -23.29
CA PRO A 612 2.27 -42.26 -23.43
C PRO A 612 1.95 -43.12 -22.20
N GLN A 613 2.95 -43.53 -21.45
CA GLN A 613 2.78 -44.29 -20.19
C GLN A 613 2.08 -43.45 -19.09
N VAL A 614 2.45 -42.18 -18.93
CA VAL A 614 1.82 -41.29 -17.93
C VAL A 614 0.37 -40.99 -18.27
N GLN A 615 0.03 -40.90 -19.56
CA GLN A 615 -1.38 -40.76 -20.00
C GLN A 615 -2.20 -42.02 -19.72
N GLN A 616 -1.61 -43.20 -19.88
CA GLN A 616 -2.23 -44.48 -19.61
C GLN A 616 -2.51 -44.67 -18.11
N ASP A 617 -1.53 -44.35 -17.27
CA ASP A 617 -1.67 -44.38 -15.81
C ASP A 617 -2.72 -43.38 -15.28
N GLN A 618 -2.78 -42.17 -15.86
CA GLN A 618 -3.83 -41.19 -15.52
C GLN A 618 -5.23 -41.63 -15.97
N GLN A 619 -5.36 -42.28 -17.11
CA GLN A 619 -6.62 -42.83 -17.55
C GLN A 619 -7.07 -44.00 -16.67
N GLN A 620 -6.16 -44.86 -16.26
CA GLN A 620 -6.44 -45.98 -15.37
C GLN A 620 -6.86 -45.49 -13.96
N GLN A 621 -6.18 -44.48 -13.42
CA GLN A 621 -6.59 -43.85 -12.14
C GLN A 621 -7.98 -43.18 -12.23
N ARG A 622 -8.31 -42.52 -13.35
CA ARG A 622 -9.67 -41.96 -13.53
C ARG A 622 -10.72 -43.01 -13.62
N GLN A 623 -10.46 -44.16 -14.28
CA GLN A 623 -11.38 -45.29 -14.33
C GLN A 623 -11.61 -45.87 -12.95
N LEU A 624 -10.58 -46.12 -12.16
CA LEU A 624 -10.68 -46.60 -10.78
C LEU A 624 -11.46 -45.65 -9.87
N GLN A 625 -11.28 -44.33 -10.02
CA GLN A 625 -12.05 -43.35 -9.27
C GLN A 625 -13.53 -43.34 -9.64
N MET A 626 -13.88 -43.49 -10.92
CA MET A 626 -15.25 -43.52 -11.39
C MET A 626 -15.94 -44.84 -10.90
N GLU A 627 -15.20 -45.95 -10.90
CA GLU A 627 -15.72 -47.24 -10.45
C GLU A 627 -15.99 -47.21 -8.94
N ARG A 628 -15.08 -46.62 -8.16
CA ARG A 628 -15.28 -46.40 -6.71
C ARG A 628 -16.48 -45.49 -6.40
N GLN A 629 -16.70 -44.44 -7.20
CA GLN A 629 -17.87 -43.57 -7.05
C GLN A 629 -19.19 -44.35 -7.37
N ARG A 630 -19.19 -45.23 -8.40
CA ARG A 630 -20.34 -46.07 -8.70
C ARG A 630 -20.64 -47.07 -7.58
N GLN A 631 -19.61 -47.65 -6.98
CA GLN A 631 -19.79 -48.56 -5.83
C GLN A 631 -20.39 -47.83 -4.63
N ILE A 632 -19.92 -46.64 -4.29
CA ILE A 632 -20.45 -45.81 -3.19
C ILE A 632 -21.91 -45.42 -3.46
N GLN A 633 -22.26 -45.06 -4.69
CA GLN A 633 -23.64 -44.74 -5.06
C GLN A 633 -24.56 -45.97 -4.98
N ALA A 634 -24.09 -47.14 -5.42
CA ALA A 634 -24.84 -48.38 -5.35
C ALA A 634 -25.06 -48.80 -3.88
N GLU A 635 -24.06 -48.66 -3.02
CA GLU A 635 -24.18 -48.96 -1.60
C GLU A 635 -25.15 -47.97 -0.90
N GLN A 636 -25.10 -46.69 -1.24
CA GLN A 636 -26.07 -45.71 -0.73
C GLN A 636 -27.51 -46.02 -1.19
N GLN A 637 -27.67 -46.48 -2.42
CA GLN A 637 -28.98 -46.86 -2.97
C GLN A 637 -29.53 -48.13 -2.29
N GLN A 638 -28.66 -49.11 -2.02
CA GLN A 638 -29.03 -50.32 -1.22
C GLN A 638 -29.41 -49.95 0.21
N ARG A 639 -28.66 -49.08 0.87
CA ARG A 639 -29.00 -48.59 2.23
C ARG A 639 -30.33 -47.82 2.24
N ARG A 640 -30.65 -47.06 1.19
CA ARG A 640 -31.97 -46.40 1.05
C ARG A 640 -33.11 -47.39 0.85
N MET A 641 -32.89 -48.47 0.11
CA MET A 641 -33.90 -49.54 -0.07
C MET A 641 -34.12 -50.40 1.19
N GLN A 642 -33.06 -50.57 2.00
CA GLN A 642 -33.17 -51.25 3.31
C GLN A 642 -33.82 -50.41 4.41
N GLN A 643 -33.88 -49.10 4.25
CA GLN A 643 -34.50 -48.14 5.18
C GLN A 643 -35.90 -47.71 4.76
N ALA A 644 -36.44 -48.20 3.64
CA ALA A 644 -37.83 -47.97 3.26
C ALA A 644 -38.74 -48.85 4.12
N PRO A 645 -39.63 -48.29 4.96
CA PRO A 645 -40.57 -49.10 5.72
C PRO A 645 -41.57 -49.79 4.78
N SER A 646 -41.67 -51.07 4.92
CA SER A 646 -42.61 -51.94 4.21
C SER A 646 -44.04 -51.44 4.41
N ARG A 647 -44.58 -50.77 3.38
CA ARG A 647 -46.04 -50.52 3.28
C ARG A 647 -46.74 -51.78 2.79
N GLN A 648 -47.08 -52.66 3.70
CA GLN A 648 -48.15 -53.62 3.48
C GLN A 648 -48.86 -53.87 4.81
N GLN A 649 -50.20 -53.73 4.74
CA GLN A 649 -51.24 -54.11 5.73
C GLN A 649 -51.48 -53.12 6.88
N GLN A 650 -52.34 -52.15 6.65
CA GLN A 650 -53.33 -51.72 7.59
C GLN A 650 -54.65 -51.52 6.84
N GLN A 651 -55.60 -52.50 7.08
CA GLN A 651 -56.96 -52.44 6.67
C GLN A 651 -57.73 -51.37 7.43
N ALA A 652 -58.72 -50.84 6.77
CA ALA A 652 -59.59 -49.76 7.15
C ALA A 652 -60.25 -49.96 8.55
N ALA A 653 -60.23 -48.88 9.37
CA ALA A 653 -61.15 -48.69 10.50
C ALA A 653 -62.00 -47.43 10.22
N PRO A 654 -63.28 -47.42 10.62
CA PRO A 654 -64.24 -46.38 10.21
C PRO A 654 -64.06 -45.05 10.95
N PRO A 655 -64.61 -43.91 10.45
CA PRO A 655 -64.36 -42.59 11.00
C PRO A 655 -65.08 -42.37 12.34
N PRO A 656 -64.45 -41.65 13.28
CA PRO A 656 -65.12 -41.30 14.55
C PRO A 656 -66.06 -40.11 14.34
N ARG A 657 -67.23 -40.24 15.02
CA ARG A 657 -68.30 -39.24 15.08
C ARG A 657 -67.85 -37.94 15.69
N GLN A 658 -68.25 -36.80 15.08
CA GLN A 658 -68.14 -35.45 15.60
C GLN A 658 -68.86 -35.31 16.95
N GLN A 659 -68.17 -34.73 17.96
CA GLN A 659 -68.79 -34.17 19.16
C GLN A 659 -68.80 -32.66 19.07
N PRO A 660 -69.81 -31.96 19.62
CA PRO A 660 -70.03 -30.54 19.37
C PRO A 660 -69.10 -29.63 20.19
N GLU A 661 -68.79 -28.53 19.60
CA GLU A 661 -68.01 -27.42 20.17
C GLU A 661 -68.63 -26.91 21.50
N ARG A 662 -67.77 -26.80 22.52
CA ARG A 662 -68.07 -26.02 23.73
C ARG A 662 -67.51 -24.60 23.58
N ARG A 663 -68.38 -23.61 23.70
CA ARG A 663 -68.09 -22.20 23.74
C ARG A 663 -67.23 -21.85 24.97
N PRO A 664 -66.32 -20.88 24.88
CA PRO A 664 -65.54 -20.37 26.02
C PRO A 664 -66.40 -19.43 26.90
N PRO A 665 -66.12 -19.35 28.23
CA PRO A 665 -66.85 -18.48 29.15
C PRO A 665 -66.35 -16.98 29.03
N PRO A 666 -67.19 -16.02 29.45
CA PRO A 666 -66.90 -14.58 29.31
C PRO A 666 -65.92 -14.08 30.35
N PRO A 667 -65.23 -12.91 30.09
CA PRO A 667 -64.19 -12.39 30.95
C PRO A 667 -64.75 -11.78 32.24
N ARG A 668 -64.04 -12.03 33.37
CA ARG A 668 -64.29 -11.42 34.66
C ARG A 668 -63.80 -9.97 34.70
N LYS A 669 -64.62 -9.07 35.29
CA LYS A 669 -64.32 -7.67 35.55
C LYS A 669 -63.20 -7.51 36.58
N LYS A 670 -62.34 -6.53 36.35
CA LYS A 670 -61.35 -6.02 37.31
C LYS A 670 -62.04 -5.26 38.41
N ASP A 671 -61.78 -5.57 39.64
CA ASP A 671 -62.08 -4.76 40.81
C ASP A 671 -60.91 -3.75 41.06
N GLU A 672 -61.28 -2.50 41.15
CA GLU A 672 -60.48 -1.39 41.63
C GLU A 672 -60.12 -1.59 43.12
N LYS A 673 -58.86 -1.33 43.47
CA LYS A 673 -58.50 -0.98 44.87
C LYS A 673 -57.61 0.24 44.90
N LYS A 674 -58.11 1.21 45.65
CA LYS A 674 -57.63 2.53 46.05
C LYS A 674 -56.33 2.43 46.88
N PRO A 675 -55.49 3.49 46.85
CA PRO A 675 -54.26 3.54 47.64
C PRO A 675 -54.48 4.00 49.12
N PRO A 676 -53.59 3.65 50.01
CA PRO A 676 -53.46 4.39 51.27
C PRO A 676 -52.28 5.37 51.28
N ALA A 677 -52.54 6.48 51.95
CA ALA A 677 -51.65 7.57 52.25
C ALA A 677 -50.69 7.31 53.38
N ASP A 678 -49.61 8.06 53.38
CA ASP A 678 -48.77 8.59 54.46
C ASP A 678 -48.28 7.68 55.61
N LYS A 679 -46.97 7.47 55.63
CA LYS A 679 -46.08 8.10 56.63
C LYS A 679 -44.65 7.92 56.25
#